data_d8d5384dfca231bbf1aa7f60dee0eca2
#
_entry.id   d8d5384dfca231bbf1aa7f60dee0eca2
#
_cell.length_a   1.000
_cell.length_b   1.000
_cell.length_c   1.000
_cell.angle_alpha   90.00
_cell.angle_beta   90.00
_cell.angle_gamma   90.00
#
_symmetry.space_group_name_H-M   'P 1'
#
loop_
_entity.id
_entity.type
_entity.pdbx_description
1 polymer ?
#
loop_
_entity_poly.entity_id
_entity_poly.type
_entity_poly.pdbx_seq_one_letter_code
_entity_poly.pdbx_strand_id
1 'polypeptide(L)'
;YDARASRQAQSDAYDEAYDKAYKKAYDKAYKKAYKKAYDKAYKKAYDKAWKKAQDKIEDKYADAEEKYKLNDPDFKATKTTLYENFFRNEEEDYNNDGKKDGTIRVFAKTKDINLACMLQGSFPQKADEIAIDRMHADNVGIKVGDTVTVSGETYKVVGLLAYVNYSTLHEKTTDLMFDALKFDVAMVTQDGFDRLHKSIHYTYAWKYETEPADEAGEKTRSDNFMRALLTQVVVADNELEDYTPKYGNPAINFATDDMGSDKAMGGVLLDILVVIIAFIFAVTISNTIAKESSAIGTLRASGYTKRELVQHYLSMPVIVTLLAAIVGNILGYTVFKNIVVSMYYNSYSLPTYYTIWNPDAFFKTTVVPVILMLVVNLIVIVRMMQHTPLQFLRHDLKKAKNKKAMRLPRWSFLSRFRLRIMFQNVANYLILFVGIFFIMIMLAMAVGMPDTLDYYKSNTDGMMFAKYQYVLKSYEDDDNKLITTENKDAEKFDMTSLVKKSDVLDEEISVYGIADTSNYVKIKKLSSLKKNEVYISTSFADKYGLTVGDTVSLDEKYENKSYKFKVAGFYDKSQSLALFMSIDNYGKVFDLKENEFSGFLSDSRITDIDEENIATTITIRDITKMADQLDHSMGSYMNYFQILCILLAAVMIYLLTKLIIEKNENAISMTKILGYENKEIASLYLLSTSIVVVIADLISVILGTLVMAAAWRMMLFSYSGWFAFRVTPIGYAKMFGFVLIGYLIVMV
;
A
#
# COMPACT_ATOMS: atom_id res chain seq x y z
N TYR A 1 72.97 -96.45 -3.92
CA TYR A 1 71.84 -95.76 -3.27
C TYR A 1 71.74 -94.22 -3.67
N ASP A 2 72.86 -93.63 -3.92
CA ASP A 2 72.91 -92.16 -4.19
C ASP A 2 72.44 -91.72 -5.58
N ALA A 3 72.57 -92.63 -6.62
CA ALA A 3 72.20 -92.26 -7.97
C ALA A 3 70.66 -92.25 -8.24
N ARG A 4 69.89 -92.95 -7.43
CA ARG A 4 68.43 -92.90 -7.51
C ARG A 4 67.84 -91.71 -6.79
N ALA A 5 68.35 -91.37 -5.63
CA ALA A 5 67.90 -90.19 -4.87
C ALA A 5 68.19 -88.93 -5.62
N SER A 6 69.39 -88.80 -6.27
CA SER A 6 69.70 -87.65 -7.10
C SER A 6 68.83 -87.49 -8.35
N ARG A 7 68.43 -88.56 -9.01
CA ARG A 7 67.49 -88.46 -10.15
C ARG A 7 66.07 -88.08 -9.71
N GLN A 8 65.68 -88.62 -8.55
CA GLN A 8 64.34 -88.25 -8.01
C GLN A 8 64.30 -86.78 -7.63
N ALA A 9 65.34 -86.26 -6.93
CA ALA A 9 65.43 -84.86 -6.58
C ALA A 9 65.49 -83.92 -7.82
N GLN A 10 66.14 -84.38 -8.90
CA GLN A 10 66.17 -83.64 -10.17
C GLN A 10 64.81 -83.65 -10.86
N SER A 11 64.08 -84.80 -10.83
CA SER A 11 62.75 -84.88 -11.37
C SER A 11 61.77 -84.02 -10.62
N ASP A 12 61.80 -84.07 -9.28
CA ASP A 12 60.94 -83.28 -8.40
C ASP A 12 61.19 -81.76 -8.57
N ALA A 13 62.48 -81.36 -8.69
CA ALA A 13 62.85 -79.95 -8.97
C ALA A 13 62.41 -79.45 -10.36
N TYR A 14 62.45 -80.30 -11.35
CA TYR A 14 61.98 -80.06 -12.70
C TYR A 14 60.45 -79.89 -12.72
N ASP A 15 59.72 -80.77 -12.08
CA ASP A 15 58.27 -80.73 -11.98
C ASP A 15 57.82 -79.55 -11.19
N GLU A 16 58.47 -79.20 -10.09
CA GLU A 16 58.19 -77.95 -9.36
C GLU A 16 58.46 -76.68 -10.18
N ALA A 17 59.57 -76.60 -10.91
CA ALA A 17 59.91 -75.52 -11.80
C ALA A 17 58.92 -75.36 -12.96
N TYR A 18 58.51 -76.50 -13.53
CA TYR A 18 57.50 -76.60 -14.62
C TYR A 18 56.13 -76.09 -14.14
N ASP A 19 55.65 -76.64 -13.01
CA ASP A 19 54.39 -76.20 -12.41
C ASP A 19 54.37 -74.73 -12.06
N LYS A 20 55.46 -74.19 -11.53
CA LYS A 20 55.62 -72.79 -11.19
C LYS A 20 55.61 -71.92 -12.46
N ALA A 21 56.30 -72.32 -13.52
CA ALA A 21 56.33 -71.64 -14.78
C ALA A 21 54.98 -71.71 -15.50
N TYR A 22 54.34 -72.84 -15.48
CA TYR A 22 53.01 -73.06 -16.06
C TYR A 22 51.95 -72.19 -15.35
N LYS A 23 51.91 -72.25 -14.03
CA LYS A 23 50.97 -71.45 -13.21
C LYS A 23 51.15 -69.98 -13.45
N LYS A 24 52.42 -69.47 -13.49
CA LYS A 24 52.74 -68.12 -13.78
C LYS A 24 52.28 -67.69 -15.20
N ALA A 25 52.50 -68.54 -16.19
CA ALA A 25 52.08 -68.29 -17.57
C ALA A 25 50.54 -68.29 -17.71
N TYR A 26 49.91 -69.30 -17.06
CA TYR A 26 48.44 -69.43 -17.03
C TYR A 26 47.79 -68.19 -16.33
N ASP A 27 48.26 -67.79 -15.13
CA ASP A 27 47.73 -66.66 -14.41
C ASP A 27 47.89 -65.33 -15.20
N LYS A 28 49.04 -65.17 -15.87
CA LYS A 28 49.29 -64.03 -16.71
C LYS A 28 48.37 -63.99 -17.93
N ALA A 29 48.17 -65.09 -18.60
CA ALA A 29 47.27 -65.25 -19.76
C ALA A 29 45.81 -65.04 -19.35
N TYR A 30 45.42 -65.71 -18.25
CA TYR A 30 44.07 -65.64 -17.71
C TYR A 30 43.70 -64.18 -17.29
N LYS A 31 44.57 -63.52 -16.46
CA LYS A 31 44.35 -62.16 -16.06
C LYS A 31 44.28 -61.20 -17.24
N LYS A 32 45.12 -61.39 -18.25
CA LYS A 32 45.09 -60.56 -19.46
C LYS A 32 43.83 -60.77 -20.30
N ALA A 33 43.40 -62.02 -20.45
CA ALA A 33 42.19 -62.36 -21.20
C ALA A 33 40.92 -61.91 -20.44
N TYR A 34 40.88 -62.16 -19.11
CA TYR A 34 39.81 -61.72 -18.24
C TYR A 34 39.67 -60.21 -18.26
N LYS A 35 40.75 -59.47 -18.03
CA LYS A 35 40.76 -57.99 -18.06
C LYS A 35 40.27 -57.46 -19.41
N LYS A 36 40.79 -58.02 -20.53
CA LYS A 36 40.36 -57.62 -21.88
C LYS A 36 38.88 -57.89 -22.12
N ALA A 37 38.35 -59.03 -21.69
CA ALA A 37 36.94 -59.37 -21.81
C ALA A 37 36.05 -58.53 -20.91
N TYR A 38 36.49 -58.28 -19.66
CA TYR A 38 35.82 -57.44 -18.70
C TYR A 38 35.75 -55.98 -19.19
N ASP A 39 36.87 -55.40 -19.60
CA ASP A 39 36.95 -54.00 -20.09
C ASP A 39 36.05 -53.84 -21.33
N LYS A 40 36.05 -54.82 -22.25
CA LYS A 40 35.20 -54.79 -23.44
C LYS A 40 33.70 -54.89 -23.11
N ALA A 41 33.34 -55.79 -22.19
CA ALA A 41 31.96 -55.98 -21.75
C ALA A 41 31.46 -54.77 -20.97
N TYR A 42 32.28 -54.27 -20.03
CA TYR A 42 31.98 -53.06 -19.25
C TYR A 42 31.78 -51.86 -20.14
N LYS A 43 32.74 -51.58 -21.04
CA LYS A 43 32.63 -50.46 -21.99
C LYS A 43 31.38 -50.55 -22.86
N LYS A 44 31.08 -51.75 -23.40
CA LYS A 44 29.87 -51.95 -24.22
C LYS A 44 28.57 -51.74 -23.42
N ALA A 45 28.54 -52.20 -22.15
CA ALA A 45 27.39 -52.01 -21.27
C ALA A 45 27.25 -50.54 -20.88
N TYR A 46 28.36 -49.90 -20.54
CA TYR A 46 28.41 -48.48 -20.22
C TYR A 46 27.93 -47.60 -21.39
N ASP A 47 28.51 -47.77 -22.59
CA ASP A 47 28.14 -47.04 -23.79
C ASP A 47 26.65 -47.20 -24.15
N LYS A 48 26.12 -48.45 -23.97
CA LYS A 48 24.70 -48.72 -24.20
C LYS A 48 23.80 -48.04 -23.16
N ALA A 49 24.19 -48.09 -21.88
CA ALA A 49 23.45 -47.44 -20.80
C ALA A 49 23.48 -45.92 -20.94
N TRP A 50 24.67 -45.38 -21.25
CA TRP A 50 24.86 -43.98 -21.52
C TRP A 50 23.98 -43.47 -22.69
N LYS A 51 24.01 -44.15 -23.84
CA LYS A 51 23.18 -43.80 -24.97
C LYS A 51 21.69 -43.85 -24.63
N LYS A 52 21.24 -44.89 -23.93
CA LYS A 52 19.84 -45.00 -23.51
C LYS A 52 19.43 -43.86 -22.55
N ALA A 53 20.33 -43.44 -21.65
CA ALA A 53 20.08 -42.33 -20.74
C ALA A 53 20.02 -41.01 -21.52
N GLN A 54 20.92 -40.81 -22.49
CA GLN A 54 20.94 -39.64 -23.36
C GLN A 54 19.66 -39.55 -24.21
N ASP A 55 19.27 -40.61 -24.90
CA ASP A 55 18.03 -40.68 -25.70
C ASP A 55 16.80 -40.33 -24.81
N LYS A 56 16.75 -40.85 -23.58
CA LYS A 56 15.66 -40.51 -22.63
C LYS A 56 15.65 -39.04 -22.20
N ILE A 57 16.82 -38.44 -22.03
CA ILE A 57 16.94 -37.01 -21.68
C ILE A 57 16.52 -36.15 -22.87
N GLU A 58 16.93 -36.51 -24.10
CA GLU A 58 16.55 -35.80 -25.33
C GLU A 58 15.03 -35.85 -25.56
N ASP A 59 14.39 -37.01 -25.37
CA ASP A 59 12.93 -37.16 -25.46
C ASP A 59 12.22 -36.30 -24.42
N LYS A 60 12.64 -36.34 -23.13
CA LYS A 60 12.08 -35.47 -22.07
C LYS A 60 12.24 -34.00 -22.36
N TYR A 61 13.40 -33.59 -22.92
CA TYR A 61 13.65 -32.19 -23.26
C TYR A 61 12.71 -31.74 -24.38
N ALA A 62 12.54 -32.56 -25.43
CA ALA A 62 11.64 -32.24 -26.54
C ALA A 62 10.17 -32.11 -26.08
N ASP A 63 9.70 -33.04 -25.25
CA ASP A 63 8.36 -33.02 -24.65
C ASP A 63 8.16 -31.74 -23.79
N ALA A 64 9.15 -31.39 -22.97
CA ALA A 64 9.11 -30.21 -22.11
C ALA A 64 9.19 -28.91 -22.93
N GLU A 65 10.02 -28.87 -23.99
CA GLU A 65 10.15 -27.74 -24.90
C GLU A 65 8.82 -27.44 -25.61
N GLU A 66 8.08 -28.47 -26.03
CA GLU A 66 6.73 -28.32 -26.58
C GLU A 66 5.73 -27.86 -25.51
N LYS A 67 5.72 -28.53 -24.36
CA LYS A 67 4.81 -28.23 -23.25
C LYS A 67 4.92 -26.78 -22.77
N TYR A 68 6.14 -26.28 -22.62
CA TYR A 68 6.38 -24.91 -22.12
C TYR A 68 6.61 -23.90 -23.25
N LYS A 69 6.36 -24.27 -24.51
CA LYS A 69 6.39 -23.38 -25.68
C LYS A 69 7.73 -22.65 -25.86
N LEU A 70 8.85 -23.32 -25.64
CA LEU A 70 10.17 -22.72 -25.92
C LEU A 70 10.40 -22.53 -27.43
N ASN A 71 9.66 -23.24 -28.27
CA ASN A 71 9.68 -23.11 -29.74
C ASN A 71 8.79 -21.98 -30.25
N ASP A 72 8.15 -21.20 -29.36
CA ASP A 72 7.35 -20.05 -29.74
C ASP A 72 8.25 -18.96 -30.36
N PRO A 73 7.89 -18.36 -31.51
CA PRO A 73 8.65 -17.28 -32.12
C PRO A 73 8.87 -16.05 -31.21
N ASP A 74 7.99 -15.84 -30.23
CA ASP A 74 8.08 -14.74 -29.27
C ASP A 74 8.93 -15.07 -28.05
N PHE A 75 9.32 -16.35 -27.88
CA PHE A 75 10.20 -16.75 -26.79
C PHE A 75 11.61 -16.20 -26.98
N LYS A 76 12.13 -15.55 -25.93
CA LYS A 76 13.51 -15.05 -25.88
C LYS A 76 14.17 -15.53 -24.60
N ALA A 77 15.23 -16.34 -24.76
CA ALA A 77 15.99 -16.79 -23.61
C ALA A 77 16.48 -15.62 -22.76
N THR A 78 16.15 -15.62 -21.49
CA THR A 78 16.55 -14.59 -20.52
C THR A 78 17.82 -15.07 -19.80
N LYS A 79 18.88 -14.26 -19.88
CA LYS A 79 20.11 -14.53 -19.15
C LYS A 79 20.00 -14.05 -17.72
N THR A 80 20.20 -14.97 -16.79
CA THR A 80 20.14 -14.75 -15.35
C THR A 80 21.35 -15.37 -14.66
N THR A 81 21.69 -14.83 -13.47
CA THR A 81 22.64 -15.44 -12.55
C THR A 81 21.88 -15.88 -11.32
N LEU A 82 22.02 -17.16 -10.93
CA LEU A 82 21.38 -17.75 -9.77
C LEU A 82 22.32 -17.69 -8.57
N TYR A 83 21.73 -17.43 -7.40
CA TYR A 83 22.41 -17.39 -6.11
C TYR A 83 21.65 -18.24 -5.10
N GLU A 84 22.37 -19.02 -4.31
CA GLU A 84 21.79 -19.76 -3.18
C GLU A 84 21.29 -18.77 -2.13
N ASN A 85 20.07 -18.99 -1.65
CA ASN A 85 19.43 -18.17 -0.63
C ASN A 85 18.65 -19.07 0.35
N PHE A 86 19.31 -20.14 0.82
CA PHE A 86 18.69 -21.16 1.65
C PHE A 86 18.30 -20.61 3.01
N PHE A 87 17.18 -21.10 3.54
CA PHE A 87 16.69 -20.70 4.86
C PHE A 87 16.06 -21.86 5.61
N ARG A 88 15.86 -21.67 6.90
CA ARG A 88 15.05 -22.53 7.77
C ARG A 88 13.97 -21.69 8.43
N ASN A 89 12.75 -22.22 8.49
CA ASN A 89 11.66 -21.64 9.29
C ASN A 89 11.67 -22.35 10.65
N GLU A 90 12.06 -21.62 11.67
CA GLU A 90 12.23 -22.14 13.02
C GLU A 90 11.14 -21.57 13.96
N GLU A 91 10.94 -22.22 15.10
CA GLU A 91 10.06 -21.69 16.13
C GLU A 91 10.82 -20.65 16.97
N GLU A 92 10.19 -19.50 17.15
CA GLU A 92 10.75 -18.44 17.96
C GLU A 92 10.07 -18.39 19.33
N ASP A 93 10.88 -18.28 20.37
CA ASP A 93 10.51 -17.96 21.74
C ASP A 93 11.35 -16.73 22.15
N TYR A 94 10.84 -15.53 21.85
CA TYR A 94 11.58 -14.29 22.07
C TYR A 94 11.60 -13.85 23.55
N ASN A 95 10.62 -14.33 24.35
CA ASN A 95 10.53 -13.98 25.77
C ASN A 95 11.17 -15.06 26.66
N ASN A 96 11.62 -16.19 26.10
CA ASN A 96 12.25 -17.34 26.75
C ASN A 96 11.35 -17.97 27.83
N ASP A 97 10.03 -18.03 27.61
CA ASP A 97 9.07 -18.66 28.55
C ASP A 97 8.85 -20.16 28.24
N GLY A 98 9.50 -20.69 27.22
CA GLY A 98 9.42 -22.06 26.77
C GLY A 98 8.23 -22.35 25.86
N LYS A 99 7.56 -21.32 25.34
CA LYS A 99 6.47 -21.46 24.38
C LYS A 99 6.82 -20.80 23.06
N LYS A 100 6.18 -21.30 22.00
CA LYS A 100 6.29 -20.70 20.70
C LYS A 100 5.53 -19.35 20.67
N ASP A 101 6.26 -18.26 20.42
CA ASP A 101 5.70 -16.93 20.21
C ASP A 101 5.43 -16.64 18.74
N GLY A 102 6.33 -17.09 17.86
CA GLY A 102 6.29 -16.82 16.43
C GLY A 102 7.06 -17.82 15.59
N THR A 103 7.28 -17.45 14.34
CA THR A 103 8.14 -18.14 13.39
C THR A 103 9.27 -17.21 12.98
N ILE A 104 10.51 -17.69 13.05
CA ILE A 104 11.69 -16.96 12.62
C ILE A 104 12.30 -17.65 11.40
N ARG A 105 12.50 -16.89 10.32
CA ARG A 105 13.18 -17.35 9.10
C ARG A 105 14.65 -17.02 9.19
N VAL A 106 15.47 -18.05 9.36
CA VAL A 106 16.90 -17.89 9.58
C VAL A 106 17.68 -18.12 8.29
N PHE A 107 18.54 -17.17 7.96
CA PHE A 107 19.48 -17.23 6.84
C PHE A 107 20.92 -17.30 7.34
N ALA A 108 21.78 -18.02 6.64
CA ALA A 108 23.21 -17.79 6.74
C ALA A 108 23.59 -16.48 6.02
N LYS A 109 24.68 -15.84 6.43
CA LYS A 109 25.11 -14.57 5.82
C LYS A 109 25.37 -14.72 4.32
N THR A 110 24.61 -13.98 3.50
CA THR A 110 24.82 -13.87 2.06
C THR A 110 25.84 -12.80 1.69
N LYS A 111 26.45 -12.91 0.48
CA LYS A 111 27.49 -11.97 0.02
C LYS A 111 27.06 -11.17 -1.21
N ASP A 112 26.30 -11.78 -2.12
CA ASP A 112 26.11 -11.26 -3.47
C ASP A 112 24.66 -10.85 -3.75
N ILE A 113 23.70 -11.38 -2.97
CA ILE A 113 22.27 -11.14 -3.13
C ILE A 113 21.58 -11.06 -1.77
N ASN A 114 20.43 -10.39 -1.72
CA ASN A 114 19.60 -10.25 -0.52
C ASN A 114 20.41 -9.77 0.68
N LEU A 115 21.17 -8.71 0.48
CA LEU A 115 22.05 -8.16 1.50
C LEU A 115 21.24 -7.49 2.62
N ALA A 116 21.74 -7.62 3.84
CA ALA A 116 21.15 -6.96 5.00
C ALA A 116 21.91 -5.66 5.33
N CYS A 117 21.14 -4.63 5.70
CA CYS A 117 21.66 -3.40 6.28
C CYS A 117 21.66 -3.54 7.79
N MET A 118 22.84 -3.40 8.43
CA MET A 118 22.95 -3.37 9.89
C MET A 118 22.55 -1.99 10.41
N LEU A 119 21.54 -1.93 11.26
CA LEU A 119 21.00 -0.69 11.83
C LEU A 119 21.51 -0.42 13.23
N GLN A 120 21.65 -1.48 14.05
CA GLN A 120 22.21 -1.41 15.39
C GLN A 120 23.09 -2.64 15.66
N GLY A 121 24.14 -2.49 16.43
CA GLY A 121 25.03 -3.59 16.80
C GLY A 121 25.99 -4.03 15.70
N SER A 122 26.16 -5.33 15.53
CA SER A 122 27.11 -5.93 14.58
C SER A 122 26.54 -7.20 13.94
N PHE A 123 27.10 -7.60 12.80
CA PHE A 123 26.81 -8.90 12.22
C PHE A 123 27.34 -10.04 13.12
N PRO A 124 26.63 -11.18 13.19
CA PRO A 124 27.06 -12.37 13.93
C PRO A 124 28.44 -12.83 13.51
N GLN A 125 29.26 -13.17 14.50
CA GLN A 125 30.62 -13.68 14.32
C GLN A 125 30.79 -15.10 14.87
N LYS A 126 29.92 -15.51 15.81
CA LYS A 126 29.96 -16.82 16.47
C LYS A 126 28.68 -17.60 16.19
N ALA A 127 28.74 -18.91 16.40
CA ALA A 127 27.60 -19.81 16.15
C ALA A 127 26.41 -19.60 17.10
N ASP A 128 26.59 -18.94 18.23
CA ASP A 128 25.59 -18.60 19.23
C ASP A 128 25.10 -17.14 19.12
N GLU A 129 25.51 -16.43 18.08
CA GLU A 129 25.10 -15.04 17.81
C GLU A 129 24.07 -14.98 16.69
N ILE A 130 23.08 -14.09 16.85
CA ILE A 130 22.01 -13.83 15.88
C ILE A 130 21.84 -12.33 15.68
N ALA A 131 21.51 -11.91 14.46
CA ALA A 131 20.98 -10.59 14.17
C ALA A 131 19.55 -10.76 13.62
N ILE A 132 18.60 -10.06 14.21
CA ILE A 132 17.16 -10.15 13.90
C ILE A 132 16.65 -8.89 13.22
N ASP A 133 15.46 -8.97 12.62
CA ASP A 133 14.86 -7.81 11.99
C ASP A 133 14.53 -6.72 13.02
N ARG A 134 14.85 -5.46 12.66
CA ARG A 134 14.66 -4.32 13.55
C ARG A 134 13.17 -4.08 13.83
N MET A 135 12.29 -4.22 12.82
CA MET A 135 10.86 -3.96 12.99
C MET A 135 10.22 -4.98 13.94
N HIS A 136 10.56 -6.27 13.78
CA HIS A 136 10.13 -7.30 14.72
C HIS A 136 10.64 -7.00 16.13
N ALA A 137 11.94 -6.76 16.28
CA ALA A 137 12.58 -6.46 17.57
C ALA A 137 11.92 -5.27 18.30
N ASP A 138 11.64 -4.18 17.57
CA ASP A 138 10.97 -3.00 18.13
C ASP A 138 9.54 -3.31 18.59
N ASN A 139 8.79 -4.13 17.81
CA ASN A 139 7.41 -4.51 18.11
C ASN A 139 7.29 -5.42 19.35
N VAL A 140 8.24 -6.34 19.55
CA VAL A 140 8.21 -7.29 20.69
C VAL A 140 9.11 -6.86 21.84
N GLY A 141 9.88 -5.79 21.68
CA GLY A 141 10.71 -5.17 22.74
C GLY A 141 12.09 -5.76 22.92
N ILE A 142 12.63 -6.51 21.94
CA ILE A 142 13.97 -7.08 21.97
C ILE A 142 15.03 -6.01 21.68
N LYS A 143 16.18 -6.11 22.35
CA LYS A 143 17.31 -5.20 22.20
C LYS A 143 18.60 -5.94 21.93
N VAL A 144 19.57 -5.24 21.35
CA VAL A 144 20.94 -5.76 21.22
C VAL A 144 21.49 -6.08 22.61
N GLY A 145 21.92 -7.32 22.79
CA GLY A 145 22.42 -7.88 24.05
C GLY A 145 21.49 -8.87 24.73
N ASP A 146 20.20 -8.88 24.35
CA ASP A 146 19.22 -9.86 24.83
C ASP A 146 19.47 -11.24 24.22
N THR A 147 18.75 -12.24 24.70
CA THR A 147 18.79 -13.61 24.17
C THR A 147 17.42 -14.01 23.66
N VAL A 148 17.40 -14.75 22.56
CA VAL A 148 16.20 -15.38 22.00
C VAL A 148 16.43 -16.88 21.86
N THR A 149 15.40 -17.66 22.05
CA THR A 149 15.45 -19.11 21.84
C THR A 149 14.80 -19.45 20.48
N VAL A 150 15.56 -20.15 19.65
CA VAL A 150 15.15 -20.56 18.30
C VAL A 150 15.15 -22.08 18.23
N SER A 151 13.96 -22.69 18.16
CA SER A 151 13.77 -24.16 18.20
C SER A 151 14.57 -24.88 19.28
N GLY A 152 14.61 -24.29 20.49
CA GLY A 152 15.32 -24.84 21.65
C GLY A 152 16.79 -24.47 21.77
N GLU A 153 17.40 -23.83 20.78
CA GLU A 153 18.77 -23.31 20.81
C GLU A 153 18.76 -21.84 21.20
N THR A 154 19.58 -21.47 22.18
CA THR A 154 19.66 -20.08 22.65
C THR A 154 20.71 -19.29 21.86
N TYR A 155 20.31 -18.13 21.34
CA TYR A 155 21.17 -17.20 20.61
C TYR A 155 21.22 -15.86 21.33
N LYS A 156 22.38 -15.22 21.27
CA LYS A 156 22.59 -13.83 21.74
C LYS A 156 22.29 -12.88 20.57
N VAL A 157 21.40 -11.94 20.78
CA VAL A 157 21.10 -10.88 19.79
C VAL A 157 22.26 -9.88 19.78
N VAL A 158 23.04 -9.87 18.70
CA VAL A 158 24.22 -8.98 18.54
C VAL A 158 23.94 -7.82 17.60
N GLY A 159 22.86 -7.85 16.84
CA GLY A 159 22.49 -6.78 15.92
C GLY A 159 21.03 -6.77 15.54
N LEU A 160 20.57 -5.59 15.12
CA LEU A 160 19.26 -5.38 14.48
C LEU A 160 19.51 -4.95 13.05
N LEU A 161 18.87 -5.66 12.11
CA LEU A 161 19.09 -5.50 10.68
C LEU A 161 17.78 -5.23 9.90
N ALA A 162 17.91 -4.88 8.64
CA ALA A 162 16.84 -4.90 7.65
C ALA A 162 17.37 -5.52 6.36
N TYR A 163 16.63 -6.49 5.81
CA TYR A 163 16.95 -7.12 4.53
C TYR A 163 16.34 -6.35 3.36
N VAL A 164 17.04 -6.29 2.23
CA VAL A 164 16.54 -5.60 1.01
C VAL A 164 15.31 -6.28 0.40
N ASN A 165 15.13 -7.56 0.65
CA ASN A 165 14.02 -8.38 0.15
C ASN A 165 12.90 -8.62 1.18
N TYR A 166 12.97 -7.95 2.34
CA TYR A 166 11.96 -7.97 3.39
C TYR A 166 11.69 -6.56 3.90
N SER A 167 11.24 -5.67 3.00
CA SER A 167 10.75 -4.34 3.43
C SER A 167 9.50 -4.45 4.31
N THR A 168 8.78 -5.56 4.17
CA THR A 168 7.68 -6.01 5.03
C THR A 168 7.85 -7.49 5.37
N LEU A 169 7.47 -7.87 6.58
CA LEU A 169 7.66 -9.21 7.11
C LEU A 169 6.50 -10.14 6.72
N HIS A 170 6.35 -10.39 5.41
CA HIS A 170 5.45 -11.42 4.89
C HIS A 170 6.08 -12.80 5.05
N GLU A 171 5.38 -13.72 5.71
CA GLU A 171 5.83 -15.11 5.84
C GLU A 171 5.71 -15.84 4.51
N LYS A 172 4.57 -15.64 3.80
CA LYS A 172 4.29 -16.20 2.48
C LYS A 172 3.97 -15.08 1.48
N THR A 173 4.26 -15.32 0.22
CA THR A 173 3.93 -14.40 -0.87
C THR A 173 2.43 -14.25 -1.11
N THR A 174 1.65 -15.22 -0.65
CA THR A 174 0.18 -15.25 -0.71
C THR A 174 -0.50 -14.58 0.48
N ASP A 175 0.26 -14.14 1.50
CA ASP A 175 -0.31 -13.47 2.66
C ASP A 175 -0.87 -12.10 2.25
N LEU A 176 -2.10 -11.81 2.65
CA LEU A 176 -2.76 -10.52 2.39
C LEU A 176 -2.10 -9.36 3.16
N MET A 177 -1.48 -9.67 4.30
CA MET A 177 -0.79 -8.71 5.15
C MET A 177 0.34 -9.39 5.93
N PHE A 178 1.42 -8.68 6.14
CA PHE A 178 2.53 -9.12 6.98
C PHE A 178 2.17 -9.10 8.47
N ASP A 179 2.89 -9.88 9.27
CA ASP A 179 2.71 -9.95 10.73
C ASP A 179 4.07 -9.87 11.44
N ALA A 180 4.55 -8.66 11.64
CA ALA A 180 5.82 -8.40 12.29
C ALA A 180 5.84 -8.67 13.81
N LEU A 181 4.72 -9.09 14.39
CA LEU A 181 4.64 -9.55 15.77
C LEU A 181 4.94 -11.04 15.91
N LYS A 182 4.67 -11.82 14.85
CA LYS A 182 4.78 -13.29 14.88
C LYS A 182 5.70 -13.88 13.82
N PHE A 183 6.18 -13.07 12.91
CA PHE A 183 7.14 -13.49 11.91
C PHE A 183 8.35 -12.57 11.93
N ASP A 184 9.54 -13.19 11.96
CA ASP A 184 10.84 -12.52 11.95
C ASP A 184 11.73 -13.09 10.84
N VAL A 185 12.73 -12.31 10.44
CA VAL A 185 13.81 -12.74 9.56
C VAL A 185 15.16 -12.45 10.22
N ALA A 186 16.02 -13.43 10.25
CA ALA A 186 17.27 -13.35 11.01
C ALA A 186 18.47 -13.82 10.20
N MET A 187 19.63 -13.36 10.64
CA MET A 187 20.93 -13.77 10.13
C MET A 187 21.76 -14.41 11.24
N VAL A 188 22.38 -15.53 10.90
CA VAL A 188 23.39 -16.22 11.73
C VAL A 188 24.64 -16.48 10.90
N THR A 189 25.72 -16.96 11.56
CA THR A 189 26.87 -17.54 10.85
C THR A 189 26.50 -18.89 10.23
N GLN A 190 27.32 -19.42 9.30
CA GLN A 190 27.08 -20.76 8.75
C GLN A 190 27.05 -21.83 9.85
N ASP A 191 27.99 -21.77 10.82
CA ASP A 191 27.99 -22.69 11.95
C ASP A 191 26.75 -22.57 12.82
N GLY A 192 26.18 -21.34 12.96
CA GLY A 192 24.93 -21.11 13.65
C GLY A 192 23.73 -21.66 12.90
N PHE A 193 23.73 -21.59 11.57
CA PHE A 193 22.70 -22.17 10.71
C PHE A 193 22.70 -23.70 10.73
N ASP A 194 23.89 -24.31 10.79
CA ASP A 194 24.06 -25.75 10.82
C ASP A 194 23.65 -26.38 12.18
N ARG A 195 23.54 -25.57 13.25
CA ARG A 195 22.98 -26.00 14.55
C ARG A 195 21.48 -26.19 14.54
N LEU A 196 20.78 -25.56 13.62
CA LEU A 196 19.32 -25.64 13.51
C LEU A 196 18.88 -26.99 12.90
N HIS A 197 17.70 -27.48 13.31
CA HIS A 197 17.31 -28.87 13.01
C HIS A 197 16.13 -29.01 12.05
N LYS A 198 15.32 -27.94 11.81
CA LYS A 198 14.23 -28.04 10.84
C LYS A 198 14.75 -28.10 9.41
N SER A 199 13.91 -28.57 8.50
CA SER A 199 14.26 -28.75 7.09
C SER A 199 14.81 -27.46 6.46
N ILE A 200 15.80 -27.63 5.58
CA ILE A 200 16.29 -26.52 4.74
C ILE A 200 15.32 -26.32 3.59
N HIS A 201 14.91 -25.09 3.38
CA HIS A 201 14.26 -24.65 2.17
C HIS A 201 15.32 -24.24 1.15
N TYR A 202 15.44 -25.02 0.08
CA TYR A 202 16.42 -24.78 -0.99
C TYR A 202 15.88 -23.76 -1.96
N THR A 203 16.09 -22.48 -1.67
CA THR A 203 15.64 -21.36 -2.47
C THR A 203 16.80 -20.71 -3.21
N TYR A 204 16.52 -20.24 -4.43
CA TYR A 204 17.50 -19.56 -5.27
C TYR A 204 16.95 -18.19 -5.64
N ALA A 205 17.72 -17.14 -5.42
CA ALA A 205 17.45 -15.82 -5.93
C ALA A 205 18.17 -15.61 -7.26
N TRP A 206 17.62 -14.80 -8.16
CA TRP A 206 18.27 -14.52 -9.45
C TRP A 206 18.38 -13.04 -9.73
N LYS A 207 19.40 -12.70 -10.53
CA LYS A 207 19.55 -11.37 -11.13
C LYS A 207 19.55 -11.50 -12.66
N TYR A 208 18.89 -10.56 -13.34
CA TYR A 208 19.00 -10.44 -14.78
C TYR A 208 20.37 -9.86 -15.16
N GLU A 209 20.96 -10.33 -16.26
CA GLU A 209 22.21 -9.76 -16.78
C GLU A 209 22.05 -8.26 -17.13
N THR A 210 20.86 -7.89 -17.60
CA THR A 210 20.47 -6.50 -17.84
C THR A 210 19.12 -6.27 -17.16
N GLU A 211 19.03 -5.26 -16.30
CA GLU A 211 17.76 -4.96 -15.63
C GLU A 211 16.67 -4.57 -16.62
N PRO A 212 15.41 -5.02 -16.41
CA PRO A 212 14.26 -4.57 -17.18
C PRO A 212 14.06 -3.06 -17.03
N ALA A 213 13.57 -2.41 -18.09
CA ALA A 213 13.34 -0.96 -18.08
C ALA A 213 12.08 -0.58 -17.28
N ASP A 214 11.12 -1.49 -17.22
CA ASP A 214 9.83 -1.32 -16.57
C ASP A 214 9.25 -2.68 -16.12
N GLU A 215 8.14 -2.66 -15.42
CA GLU A 215 7.46 -3.85 -14.92
C GLU A 215 6.97 -4.77 -16.06
N ALA A 216 6.50 -4.22 -17.18
CA ALA A 216 6.05 -5.01 -18.32
C ALA A 216 7.21 -5.79 -18.96
N GLY A 217 8.38 -5.16 -19.06
CA GLY A 217 9.62 -5.80 -19.48
C GLY A 217 10.09 -6.86 -18.50
N GLU A 218 9.93 -6.63 -17.19
CA GLU A 218 10.24 -7.60 -16.15
C GLU A 218 9.33 -8.83 -16.25
N LYS A 219 8.01 -8.63 -16.38
CA LYS A 219 7.04 -9.73 -16.56
C LYS A 219 7.41 -10.61 -17.76
N THR A 220 7.71 -10.00 -18.90
CA THR A 220 8.09 -10.74 -20.12
C THR A 220 9.37 -11.56 -19.92
N ARG A 221 10.39 -10.98 -19.29
CA ARG A 221 11.65 -11.69 -19.01
C ARG A 221 11.49 -12.79 -17.98
N SER A 222 10.70 -12.52 -16.92
CA SER A 222 10.38 -13.48 -15.88
C SER A 222 9.64 -14.69 -16.43
N ASP A 223 8.63 -14.47 -17.29
CA ASP A 223 7.88 -15.55 -17.94
C ASP A 223 8.79 -16.42 -18.81
N ASN A 224 9.62 -15.80 -19.66
CA ASN A 224 10.58 -16.53 -20.47
C ASN A 224 11.60 -17.33 -19.61
N PHE A 225 12.04 -16.75 -18.49
CA PHE A 225 12.95 -17.45 -17.59
C PHE A 225 12.25 -18.62 -16.90
N MET A 226 11.00 -18.43 -16.42
CA MET A 226 10.19 -19.48 -15.80
C MET A 226 10.00 -20.67 -16.75
N ARG A 227 9.64 -20.42 -18.03
CA ARG A 227 9.48 -21.47 -19.06
C ARG A 227 10.77 -22.28 -19.25
N ALA A 228 11.90 -21.58 -19.38
CA ALA A 228 13.20 -22.23 -19.51
C ALA A 228 13.58 -23.04 -18.25
N LEU A 229 13.30 -22.48 -17.05
CA LEU A 229 13.58 -23.13 -15.77
C LEU A 229 12.74 -24.40 -15.61
N LEU A 230 11.44 -24.35 -15.87
CA LEU A 230 10.52 -25.50 -15.80
C LEU A 230 10.97 -26.61 -16.74
N THR A 231 11.44 -26.30 -17.95
CA THR A 231 12.00 -27.29 -18.87
C THR A 231 13.20 -28.01 -18.26
N GLN A 232 14.12 -27.27 -17.64
CA GLN A 232 15.30 -27.86 -17.00
C GLN A 232 14.96 -28.70 -15.78
N VAL A 233 14.02 -28.24 -14.96
CA VAL A 233 13.54 -28.90 -13.74
C VAL A 233 12.92 -30.26 -14.07
N VAL A 234 12.03 -30.31 -15.09
CA VAL A 234 11.41 -31.56 -15.55
C VAL A 234 12.42 -32.56 -16.13
N VAL A 235 13.39 -32.06 -16.92
CA VAL A 235 14.47 -32.90 -17.48
C VAL A 235 15.34 -33.48 -16.35
N ALA A 236 15.57 -32.74 -15.30
CA ALA A 236 16.35 -33.15 -14.13
C ALA A 236 15.58 -34.08 -13.15
N ASP A 237 14.32 -34.44 -13.42
CA ASP A 237 13.43 -35.16 -12.50
C ASP A 237 13.28 -34.48 -11.14
N ASN A 238 13.25 -33.12 -11.14
CA ASN A 238 13.00 -32.27 -9.98
C ASN A 238 11.63 -31.60 -10.10
N GLU A 239 11.21 -30.95 -9.02
CA GLU A 239 10.00 -30.13 -8.95
C GLU A 239 10.36 -28.68 -8.61
N LEU A 240 9.61 -27.75 -9.17
CA LEU A 240 9.65 -26.33 -8.79
C LEU A 240 8.44 -26.07 -7.87
N GLU A 241 8.70 -25.92 -6.58
CA GLU A 241 7.65 -25.74 -5.58
C GLU A 241 7.00 -24.35 -5.67
N ASP A 242 7.80 -23.31 -5.87
CA ASP A 242 7.33 -21.92 -5.97
C ASP A 242 8.23 -21.10 -6.90
N TYR A 243 7.64 -20.08 -7.53
CA TYR A 243 8.32 -19.13 -8.39
C TYR A 243 7.77 -17.72 -8.16
N THR A 244 8.55 -16.88 -7.51
CA THR A 244 8.13 -15.52 -7.15
C THR A 244 9.01 -14.47 -7.81
N PRO A 245 8.57 -13.81 -8.90
CA PRO A 245 9.27 -12.67 -9.47
C PRO A 245 9.18 -11.44 -8.56
N LYS A 246 10.13 -10.50 -8.71
CA LYS A 246 10.19 -9.29 -7.87
C LYS A 246 8.88 -8.50 -7.87
N TYR A 247 8.27 -8.28 -9.04
CA TYR A 247 7.00 -7.55 -9.15
C TYR A 247 5.82 -8.25 -8.45
N GLY A 248 5.88 -9.56 -8.25
CA GLY A 248 4.89 -10.35 -7.52
C GLY A 248 5.24 -10.62 -6.04
N ASN A 249 6.33 -10.04 -5.53
CA ASN A 249 6.77 -10.29 -4.16
C ASN A 249 6.38 -9.14 -3.21
N PRO A 250 5.32 -9.32 -2.39
CA PRO A 250 4.86 -8.27 -1.49
C PRO A 250 5.90 -7.89 -0.42
N ALA A 251 6.76 -8.83 0.02
CA ALA A 251 7.82 -8.53 0.97
C ALA A 251 8.81 -7.46 0.45
N ILE A 252 8.97 -7.36 -0.88
CA ILE A 252 9.82 -6.35 -1.52
C ILE A 252 9.03 -5.08 -1.82
N ASN A 253 7.84 -5.19 -2.44
CA ASN A 253 7.17 -4.08 -3.12
C ASN A 253 6.19 -3.33 -2.23
N PHE A 254 5.55 -4.00 -1.26
CA PHE A 254 4.45 -3.44 -0.47
C PHE A 254 4.77 -2.08 0.14
N ALA A 255 5.94 -1.94 0.79
CA ALA A 255 6.34 -0.67 1.41
C ALA A 255 6.51 0.46 0.38
N THR A 256 7.08 0.16 -0.79
CA THR A 256 7.30 1.14 -1.86
C THR A 256 5.98 1.58 -2.49
N ASP A 257 5.06 0.64 -2.72
CA ASP A 257 3.76 0.89 -3.31
C ASP A 257 2.89 1.73 -2.37
N ASP A 258 2.90 1.41 -1.08
CA ASP A 258 2.18 2.17 -0.06
C ASP A 258 2.73 3.60 0.08
N MET A 259 4.05 3.79 0.15
CA MET A 259 4.67 5.12 0.15
C MET A 259 4.36 5.90 -1.14
N GLY A 260 4.25 5.24 -2.28
CA GLY A 260 3.83 5.84 -3.56
C GLY A 260 2.39 6.34 -3.49
N SER A 261 1.51 5.55 -2.92
CA SER A 261 0.10 5.88 -2.69
C SER A 261 -0.06 7.01 -1.69
N ASP A 262 0.68 7.01 -0.59
CA ASP A 262 0.73 8.10 0.40
C ASP A 262 1.19 9.41 -0.24
N LYS A 263 2.20 9.37 -1.12
CA LYS A 263 2.67 10.53 -1.87
C LYS A 263 1.57 11.10 -2.78
N ALA A 264 0.81 10.25 -3.46
CA ALA A 264 -0.30 10.67 -4.32
C ALA A 264 -1.42 11.31 -3.48
N MET A 265 -1.80 10.67 -2.36
CA MET A 265 -2.79 11.20 -1.40
C MET A 265 -2.37 12.54 -0.83
N GLY A 266 -1.11 12.67 -0.39
CA GLY A 266 -0.52 13.91 0.10
C GLY A 266 -0.53 15.01 -0.95
N GLY A 267 -0.36 14.66 -2.24
CA GLY A 267 -0.46 15.57 -3.37
C GLY A 267 -1.84 16.23 -3.47
N VAL A 268 -2.91 15.43 -3.43
CA VAL A 268 -4.30 15.94 -3.45
C VAL A 268 -4.58 16.85 -2.25
N LEU A 269 -4.10 16.46 -1.07
CA LEU A 269 -4.25 17.28 0.13
C LEU A 269 -3.51 18.61 0.00
N LEU A 270 -2.31 18.62 -0.56
CA LEU A 270 -1.53 19.82 -0.85
C LEU A 270 -2.29 20.75 -1.80
N ASP A 271 -2.91 20.22 -2.86
CA ASP A 271 -3.70 21.01 -3.81
C ASP A 271 -4.90 21.69 -3.12
N ILE A 272 -5.60 21.01 -2.22
CA ILE A 272 -6.67 21.58 -1.40
C ILE A 272 -6.13 22.72 -0.54
N LEU A 273 -5.00 22.53 0.13
CA LEU A 273 -4.35 23.56 0.96
C LEU A 273 -3.94 24.78 0.13
N VAL A 274 -3.42 24.58 -1.07
CA VAL A 274 -3.04 25.67 -2.00
C VAL A 274 -4.24 26.52 -2.38
N VAL A 275 -5.40 25.92 -2.65
CA VAL A 275 -6.66 26.63 -2.93
C VAL A 275 -7.12 27.46 -1.71
N ILE A 276 -7.03 26.88 -0.51
CA ILE A 276 -7.38 27.58 0.74
C ILE A 276 -6.45 28.77 0.96
N ILE A 277 -5.15 28.62 0.78
CA ILE A 277 -4.15 29.68 0.90
C ILE A 277 -4.42 30.81 -0.11
N ALA A 278 -4.75 30.47 -1.36
CA ALA A 278 -5.12 31.45 -2.39
C ALA A 278 -6.33 32.30 -1.97
N PHE A 279 -7.34 31.65 -1.40
CA PHE A 279 -8.52 32.35 -0.87
C PHE A 279 -8.16 33.28 0.27
N ILE A 280 -7.33 32.83 1.24
CA ILE A 280 -6.88 33.63 2.37
C ILE A 280 -6.13 34.88 1.88
N PHE A 281 -5.19 34.72 0.95
CA PHE A 281 -4.42 35.81 0.39
C PHE A 281 -5.33 36.84 -0.30
N ALA A 282 -6.27 36.37 -1.14
CA ALA A 282 -7.21 37.27 -1.83
C ALA A 282 -8.06 38.09 -0.86
N VAL A 283 -8.56 37.46 0.20
CA VAL A 283 -9.39 38.11 1.20
C VAL A 283 -8.57 39.08 2.04
N THR A 284 -7.40 38.67 2.51
CA THR A 284 -6.54 39.51 3.38
C THR A 284 -6.07 40.77 2.67
N ILE A 285 -5.51 40.64 1.45
CA ILE A 285 -5.04 41.80 0.70
C ILE A 285 -6.18 42.74 0.30
N SER A 286 -7.35 42.20 -0.07
CA SER A 286 -8.53 43.00 -0.38
C SER A 286 -8.96 43.86 0.82
N ASN A 287 -8.90 43.31 2.04
CA ASN A 287 -9.24 44.02 3.26
C ASN A 287 -8.21 45.05 3.63
N THR A 288 -6.90 44.74 3.52
CA THR A 288 -5.82 45.70 3.78
C THR A 288 -5.98 46.93 2.90
N ILE A 289 -6.19 46.76 1.60
CA ILE A 289 -6.41 47.91 0.68
C ILE A 289 -7.70 48.66 1.02
N ALA A 290 -8.78 47.95 1.40
CA ALA A 290 -10.02 48.63 1.79
C ALA A 290 -9.86 49.46 3.08
N LYS A 291 -9.12 48.93 4.06
CA LYS A 291 -8.81 49.64 5.33
C LYS A 291 -7.96 50.89 5.10
N GLU A 292 -6.95 50.75 4.24
CA GLU A 292 -6.02 51.85 3.93
C GLU A 292 -6.49 52.74 2.77
N SER A 293 -7.76 52.64 2.37
CA SER A 293 -8.28 53.34 1.20
C SER A 293 -8.09 54.87 1.26
N SER A 294 -8.24 55.53 2.42
CA SER A 294 -8.00 56.95 2.59
C SER A 294 -6.54 57.34 2.34
N ALA A 295 -5.60 56.54 2.88
CA ALA A 295 -4.17 56.76 2.65
C ALA A 295 -3.81 56.55 1.17
N ILE A 296 -4.33 55.51 0.54
CA ILE A 296 -4.16 55.23 -0.90
C ILE A 296 -4.75 56.39 -1.72
N GLY A 297 -5.94 56.89 -1.38
CA GLY A 297 -6.60 57.98 -2.04
C GLY A 297 -5.77 59.27 -1.97
N THR A 298 -5.22 59.57 -0.79
CA THR A 298 -4.36 60.75 -0.55
C THR A 298 -3.04 60.64 -1.36
N LEU A 299 -2.36 59.52 -1.29
CA LEU A 299 -1.12 59.24 -2.04
C LEU A 299 -1.35 59.42 -3.54
N ARG A 300 -2.44 58.85 -4.06
CA ARG A 300 -2.80 58.98 -5.49
C ARG A 300 -3.18 60.40 -5.87
N ALA A 301 -3.83 61.15 -4.99
CA ALA A 301 -4.13 62.59 -5.21
C ALA A 301 -2.85 63.41 -5.18
N SER A 302 -1.83 63.04 -4.43
CA SER A 302 -0.51 63.66 -4.33
C SER A 302 0.43 63.27 -5.48
N GLY A 303 -0.02 62.48 -6.47
CA GLY A 303 0.74 62.16 -7.68
C GLY A 303 1.39 60.78 -7.74
N TYR A 304 1.26 59.95 -6.72
CA TYR A 304 1.76 58.57 -6.78
C TYR A 304 1.04 57.75 -7.86
N THR A 305 1.85 57.01 -8.64
CA THR A 305 1.33 56.16 -9.73
C THR A 305 0.72 54.89 -9.21
N LYS A 306 -0.18 54.30 -10.02
CA LYS A 306 -0.74 52.98 -9.70
C LYS A 306 0.34 51.90 -9.52
N ARG A 307 1.43 51.98 -10.33
CA ARG A 307 2.53 51.03 -10.31
C ARG A 307 3.31 51.06 -8.99
N GLU A 308 3.60 52.25 -8.47
CA GLU A 308 4.30 52.42 -7.20
C GLU A 308 3.47 51.83 -6.04
N LEU A 309 2.17 52.07 -6.02
CA LEU A 309 1.28 51.54 -5.00
C LEU A 309 1.13 50.00 -5.13
N VAL A 310 1.03 49.46 -6.36
CA VAL A 310 1.02 48.04 -6.59
C VAL A 310 2.31 47.41 -6.06
N GLN A 311 3.47 47.98 -6.36
CA GLN A 311 4.76 47.47 -5.86
C GLN A 311 4.84 47.52 -4.33
N HIS A 312 4.37 48.62 -3.72
CA HIS A 312 4.36 48.77 -2.27
C HIS A 312 3.50 47.70 -1.59
N TYR A 313 2.24 47.54 -2.00
CA TYR A 313 1.31 46.57 -1.39
C TYR A 313 1.64 45.12 -1.73
N LEU A 314 2.38 44.86 -2.81
CA LEU A 314 2.83 43.51 -3.17
C LEU A 314 4.11 43.11 -2.42
N SER A 315 4.97 44.09 -2.04
CA SER A 315 6.28 43.79 -1.44
C SER A 315 6.17 42.98 -0.13
N MET A 316 5.27 43.39 0.76
CA MET A 316 5.12 42.77 2.08
C MET A 316 4.62 41.33 2.00
N PRO A 317 3.54 41.01 1.26
CA PRO A 317 3.13 39.61 1.05
C PRO A 317 4.23 38.75 0.42
N VAL A 318 4.99 39.27 -0.53
CA VAL A 318 6.11 38.55 -1.16
C VAL A 318 7.20 38.22 -0.14
N ILE A 319 7.65 39.22 0.64
CA ILE A 319 8.69 39.01 1.66
C ILE A 319 8.23 38.00 2.70
N VAL A 320 7.01 38.14 3.22
CA VAL A 320 6.47 37.23 4.23
C VAL A 320 6.37 35.80 3.69
N THR A 321 5.89 35.63 2.45
CA THR A 321 5.78 34.29 1.84
C THR A 321 7.15 33.65 1.60
N LEU A 322 8.14 34.44 1.13
CA LEU A 322 9.50 33.93 0.96
C LEU A 322 10.13 33.51 2.29
N LEU A 323 9.97 34.33 3.34
CA LEU A 323 10.47 33.99 4.67
C LEU A 323 9.76 32.74 5.22
N ALA A 324 8.44 32.65 5.07
CA ALA A 324 7.66 31.47 5.46
C ALA A 324 8.09 30.23 4.70
N ALA A 325 8.35 30.35 3.39
CA ALA A 325 8.84 29.23 2.58
C ALA A 325 10.24 28.76 3.03
N ILE A 326 11.15 29.69 3.35
CA ILE A 326 12.48 29.34 3.89
C ILE A 326 12.34 28.62 5.23
N VAL A 327 11.57 29.19 6.16
CA VAL A 327 11.33 28.58 7.48
C VAL A 327 10.65 27.20 7.34
N GLY A 328 9.65 27.12 6.47
CA GLY A 328 8.95 25.87 6.17
C GLY A 328 9.86 24.78 5.62
N ASN A 329 10.77 25.12 4.70
CA ASN A 329 11.76 24.17 4.19
C ASN A 329 12.74 23.74 5.29
N ILE A 330 13.25 24.66 6.12
CA ILE A 330 14.13 24.31 7.23
C ILE A 330 13.41 23.35 8.19
N LEU A 331 12.20 23.66 8.61
CA LEU A 331 11.42 22.80 9.52
C LEU A 331 11.05 21.48 8.86
N GLY A 332 10.71 21.48 7.57
CA GLY A 332 10.40 20.25 6.81
C GLY A 332 11.57 19.30 6.78
N TYR A 333 12.76 19.77 6.42
CA TYR A 333 13.98 18.96 6.33
C TYR A 333 14.69 18.67 7.67
N THR A 334 14.29 19.29 8.78
CA THR A 334 14.91 19.09 10.09
C THR A 334 14.00 18.43 11.11
N VAL A 335 12.79 18.94 11.30
CA VAL A 335 11.86 18.50 12.35
C VAL A 335 10.81 17.53 11.80
N PHE A 336 10.01 17.99 10.82
CA PHE A 336 8.86 17.24 10.35
C PHE A 336 9.24 15.96 9.60
N LYS A 337 10.39 15.96 8.89
CA LYS A 337 10.90 14.73 8.28
C LYS A 337 11.04 13.59 9.29
N ASN A 338 11.53 13.89 10.50
CA ASN A 338 11.77 12.85 11.51
C ASN A 338 10.46 12.20 11.97
N ILE A 339 9.37 12.96 12.01
CA ILE A 339 8.04 12.44 12.34
C ILE A 339 7.60 11.45 11.26
N VAL A 340 7.70 11.84 9.98
CA VAL A 340 7.32 10.97 8.85
C VAL A 340 8.24 9.74 8.75
N VAL A 341 9.56 9.92 8.91
CA VAL A 341 10.51 8.80 8.93
C VAL A 341 10.17 7.83 10.04
N SER A 342 9.90 8.32 11.26
CA SER A 342 9.52 7.48 12.40
C SER A 342 8.23 6.70 12.12
N MET A 343 7.25 7.30 11.42
CA MET A 343 6.04 6.60 11.00
C MET A 343 6.35 5.40 10.10
N TYR A 344 7.12 5.61 9.04
CA TYR A 344 7.49 4.52 8.13
C TYR A 344 8.39 3.47 8.77
N TYR A 345 9.29 3.86 9.68
CA TYR A 345 10.10 2.89 10.43
C TYR A 345 9.28 2.04 11.40
N ASN A 346 8.19 2.57 11.94
CA ASN A 346 7.27 1.78 12.77
C ASN A 346 6.40 0.84 11.93
N SER A 347 6.21 1.17 10.65
CA SER A 347 5.34 0.39 9.74
C SER A 347 6.12 -0.65 8.94
N TYR A 348 7.41 -0.42 8.64
CA TYR A 348 8.21 -1.22 7.71
C TYR A 348 9.61 -1.49 8.19
N SER A 349 10.19 -2.61 7.72
CA SER A 349 11.60 -2.93 7.90
C SER A 349 12.44 -2.23 6.84
N LEU A 350 12.89 -1.02 7.15
CA LEU A 350 13.62 -0.15 6.22
C LEU A 350 15.09 -0.04 6.59
N PRO A 351 15.99 0.10 5.60
CA PRO A 351 17.41 0.34 5.82
C PRO A 351 17.66 1.75 6.37
N THR A 352 18.92 2.10 6.64
CA THR A 352 19.31 3.41 7.17
C THR A 352 18.81 4.55 6.31
N TYR A 353 18.11 5.50 6.93
CA TYR A 353 17.58 6.68 6.26
C TYR A 353 18.65 7.72 5.97
N TYR A 354 18.65 8.21 4.72
CA TYR A 354 19.44 9.36 4.28
C TYR A 354 18.55 10.46 3.72
N THR A 355 18.71 11.68 4.21
CA THR A 355 17.99 12.84 3.68
C THR A 355 18.55 13.27 2.33
N ILE A 356 17.74 13.22 1.29
CA ILE A 356 18.08 13.70 -0.05
C ILE A 356 17.23 14.92 -0.36
N TRP A 357 17.84 15.96 -0.93
CA TRP A 357 17.09 17.11 -1.41
C TRP A 357 16.28 16.74 -2.65
N ASN A 358 14.97 17.03 -2.60
CA ASN A 358 14.04 16.70 -3.66
C ASN A 358 13.58 17.96 -4.41
N PRO A 359 13.99 18.15 -5.70
CA PRO A 359 13.61 19.32 -6.50
C PRO A 359 12.09 19.42 -6.73
N ASP A 360 11.40 18.31 -6.95
CA ASP A 360 9.94 18.28 -7.17
C ASP A 360 9.17 18.74 -5.92
N ALA A 361 9.57 18.23 -4.76
CA ALA A 361 8.99 18.66 -3.48
C ALA A 361 9.23 20.16 -3.26
N PHE A 362 10.44 20.67 -3.50
CA PHE A 362 10.75 22.09 -3.39
C PHE A 362 9.91 22.92 -4.36
N PHE A 363 9.75 22.48 -5.60
CA PHE A 363 8.92 23.17 -6.58
C PHE A 363 7.47 23.28 -6.12
N LYS A 364 6.86 22.15 -5.72
CA LYS A 364 5.45 22.09 -5.31
C LYS A 364 5.17 22.83 -4.00
N THR A 365 6.07 22.77 -3.02
CA THR A 365 5.83 23.35 -1.69
C THR A 365 6.36 24.77 -1.54
N THR A 366 7.25 25.23 -2.40
CA THR A 366 7.87 26.56 -2.32
C THR A 366 7.53 27.42 -3.53
N VAL A 367 7.87 26.97 -4.74
CA VAL A 367 7.74 27.78 -5.95
C VAL A 367 6.27 28.00 -6.29
N VAL A 368 5.44 26.98 -6.25
CA VAL A 368 4.00 27.06 -6.56
C VAL A 368 3.28 27.99 -5.58
N PRO A 369 3.38 27.87 -4.24
CA PRO A 369 2.76 28.82 -3.31
C PRO A 369 3.24 30.26 -3.47
N VAL A 370 4.53 30.49 -3.73
CA VAL A 370 5.07 31.86 -3.96
C VAL A 370 4.50 32.47 -5.23
N ILE A 371 4.49 31.73 -6.34
CA ILE A 371 3.89 32.18 -7.60
C ILE A 371 2.39 32.44 -7.43
N LEU A 372 1.67 31.52 -6.80
CA LEU A 372 0.25 31.65 -6.53
C LEU A 372 -0.04 32.92 -5.72
N MET A 373 0.69 33.14 -4.61
CA MET A 373 0.58 34.31 -3.78
C MET A 373 0.80 35.59 -4.61
N LEU A 374 1.88 35.61 -5.41
CA LEU A 374 2.21 36.75 -6.26
C LEU A 374 1.09 37.02 -7.26
N VAL A 375 0.60 36.02 -7.97
CA VAL A 375 -0.45 36.16 -8.99
C VAL A 375 -1.76 36.59 -8.37
N VAL A 376 -2.21 35.93 -7.29
CA VAL A 376 -3.48 36.26 -6.61
C VAL A 376 -3.46 37.69 -6.06
N ASN A 377 -2.40 38.04 -5.32
CA ASN A 377 -2.28 39.40 -4.77
C ASN A 377 -2.17 40.44 -5.87
N LEU A 378 -1.38 40.20 -6.91
CA LEU A 378 -1.24 41.12 -8.04
C LEU A 378 -2.59 41.39 -8.72
N ILE A 379 -3.36 40.34 -9.01
CA ILE A 379 -4.69 40.45 -9.62
C ILE A 379 -5.61 41.30 -8.74
N VAL A 380 -5.67 41.00 -7.44
CA VAL A 380 -6.54 41.72 -6.49
C VAL A 380 -6.12 43.18 -6.35
N ILE A 381 -4.80 43.43 -6.17
CA ILE A 381 -4.28 44.80 -6.00
C ILE A 381 -4.53 45.60 -7.27
N VAL A 382 -4.16 45.12 -8.44
CA VAL A 382 -4.35 45.79 -9.74
C VAL A 382 -5.82 46.12 -9.97
N ARG A 383 -6.72 45.15 -9.69
CA ARG A 383 -8.17 45.37 -9.82
C ARG A 383 -8.67 46.43 -8.88
N MET A 384 -8.21 46.45 -7.64
CA MET A 384 -8.60 47.49 -6.68
C MET A 384 -8.01 48.88 -7.01
N MET A 385 -6.77 48.94 -7.52
CA MET A 385 -6.12 50.19 -7.94
C MET A 385 -6.75 50.84 -9.19
N GLN A 386 -7.72 50.20 -9.84
CA GLN A 386 -8.50 50.79 -10.93
C GLN A 386 -9.47 51.90 -10.43
N HIS A 387 -9.82 51.91 -9.15
CA HIS A 387 -10.66 52.94 -8.57
C HIS A 387 -9.98 54.31 -8.62
N THR A 388 -10.80 55.38 -8.73
CA THR A 388 -10.30 56.76 -8.74
C THR A 388 -9.85 57.21 -7.34
N PRO A 389 -8.95 58.24 -7.20
CA PRO A 389 -8.56 58.79 -5.91
C PRO A 389 -9.76 59.23 -5.06
N LEU A 390 -10.78 59.81 -5.70
CA LEU A 390 -12.01 60.24 -5.02
C LEU A 390 -12.82 59.05 -4.45
N GLN A 391 -12.88 57.92 -5.17
CA GLN A 391 -13.53 56.71 -4.69
C GLN A 391 -12.80 56.11 -3.48
N PHE A 392 -11.48 56.18 -3.47
CA PHE A 392 -10.67 55.77 -2.32
C PHE A 392 -10.92 56.66 -1.09
N LEU A 393 -10.89 57.96 -1.27
CA LEU A 393 -11.14 58.93 -0.18
C LEU A 393 -12.55 58.83 0.39
N ARG A 394 -13.55 58.49 -0.45
CA ARG A 394 -14.95 58.32 -0.02
C ARG A 394 -15.26 56.92 0.48
N HIS A 395 -14.27 56.01 0.55
CA HIS A 395 -14.46 54.61 0.84
C HIS A 395 -15.47 53.89 -0.10
N ASP A 396 -15.68 54.44 -1.32
CA ASP A 396 -16.66 53.96 -2.28
C ASP A 396 -16.00 52.99 -3.29
N LEU A 397 -15.41 51.91 -2.74
CA LEU A 397 -14.71 50.88 -3.51
C LEU A 397 -15.66 49.83 -4.10
N LYS A 398 -16.97 49.92 -3.82
CA LYS A 398 -17.99 49.06 -4.40
C LYS A 398 -18.92 49.91 -5.27
N LYS A 399 -19.18 49.49 -6.53
CA LYS A 399 -20.22 50.12 -7.33
C LYS A 399 -21.53 50.12 -6.52
N ALA A 400 -22.07 51.28 -6.21
CA ALA A 400 -23.36 51.44 -5.57
C ALA A 400 -24.44 50.88 -6.53
N LYS A 401 -24.81 49.65 -6.40
CA LYS A 401 -26.06 49.15 -6.98
C LYS A 401 -27.16 49.76 -6.15
N ASN A 402 -28.06 50.53 -6.78
CA ASN A 402 -29.31 50.97 -6.16
C ASN A 402 -30.05 49.74 -5.58
N LYS A 403 -29.83 49.51 -4.29
CA LYS A 403 -30.52 48.43 -3.59
C LYS A 403 -31.93 48.87 -3.35
N LYS A 404 -32.91 48.30 -4.08
CA LYS A 404 -34.33 48.51 -3.78
C LYS A 404 -34.56 48.25 -2.30
N ALA A 405 -35.29 49.13 -1.63
CA ALA A 405 -35.66 48.96 -0.23
C ALA A 405 -36.45 47.65 -0.07
N MET A 406 -35.89 46.71 0.69
CA MET A 406 -36.50 45.43 0.94
C MET A 406 -37.64 45.58 1.95
N ARG A 407 -38.85 45.16 1.60
CA ARG A 407 -39.97 45.07 2.53
C ARG A 407 -39.72 43.92 3.49
N LEU A 408 -39.44 44.24 4.76
CA LEU A 408 -39.26 43.27 5.84
C LEU A 408 -40.58 42.97 6.53
N PRO A 409 -40.78 41.77 7.07
CA PRO A 409 -41.93 41.42 7.88
C PRO A 409 -42.16 42.39 9.05
N ARG A 410 -43.39 42.49 9.55
CA ARG A 410 -43.73 43.38 10.71
C ARG A 410 -43.30 42.73 12.06
N TRP A 411 -42.00 42.42 12.19
CA TRP A 411 -41.39 41.90 13.43
C TRP A 411 -40.93 43.05 14.33
N SER A 412 -40.42 42.69 15.53
CA SER A 412 -39.83 43.68 16.45
C SER A 412 -38.74 44.52 15.77
N PHE A 413 -38.50 45.72 16.25
CA PHE A 413 -37.49 46.63 15.69
C PHE A 413 -36.12 45.96 15.62
N LEU A 414 -35.70 45.33 16.69
CA LEU A 414 -34.40 44.64 16.77
C LEU A 414 -34.26 43.51 15.74
N SER A 415 -35.30 42.71 15.54
CA SER A 415 -35.29 41.64 14.55
C SER A 415 -35.22 42.18 13.11
N ARG A 416 -35.96 43.23 12.80
CA ARG A 416 -35.90 43.88 11.49
C ARG A 416 -34.54 44.55 11.26
N PHE A 417 -33.95 45.15 12.27
CA PHE A 417 -32.63 45.76 12.21
C PHE A 417 -31.54 44.70 11.94
N ARG A 418 -31.58 43.60 12.63
CA ARG A 418 -30.65 42.44 12.41
C ARG A 418 -30.76 41.90 10.98
N LEU A 419 -31.98 41.66 10.49
CA LEU A 419 -32.19 41.22 9.13
C LEU A 419 -31.68 42.22 8.11
N ARG A 420 -31.87 43.52 8.35
CA ARG A 420 -31.34 44.57 7.47
C ARG A 420 -29.82 44.55 7.43
N ILE A 421 -29.14 44.42 8.59
CA ILE A 421 -27.65 44.28 8.64
C ILE A 421 -27.21 43.03 7.86
N MET A 422 -27.88 41.91 8.06
CA MET A 422 -27.56 40.67 7.33
C MET A 422 -27.66 40.86 5.82
N PHE A 423 -28.74 41.43 5.33
CA PHE A 423 -28.93 41.62 3.87
C PHE A 423 -28.05 42.75 3.29
N GLN A 424 -27.66 43.75 4.09
CA GLN A 424 -26.70 44.77 3.65
C GLN A 424 -25.28 44.23 3.53
N ASN A 425 -24.93 43.22 4.34
CA ASN A 425 -23.59 42.66 4.42
C ASN A 425 -23.46 41.28 3.75
N VAL A 426 -24.39 40.88 2.87
CA VAL A 426 -24.38 39.55 2.20
C VAL A 426 -23.02 39.18 1.62
N ALA A 427 -22.30 40.12 0.99
CA ALA A 427 -21.00 39.84 0.40
C ALA A 427 -19.95 39.48 1.46
N ASN A 428 -20.01 40.05 2.66
CA ASN A 428 -19.09 39.71 3.75
C ASN A 428 -19.44 38.36 4.37
N TYR A 429 -20.75 38.09 4.49
CA TYR A 429 -21.22 36.79 4.97
C TYR A 429 -20.99 35.66 3.95
N LEU A 430 -20.96 35.96 2.66
CA LEU A 430 -20.55 34.99 1.65
C LEU A 430 -19.07 34.61 1.80
N ILE A 431 -18.19 35.57 2.06
CA ILE A 431 -16.78 35.34 2.34
C ILE A 431 -16.63 34.47 3.59
N LEU A 432 -17.40 34.78 4.65
CA LEU A 432 -17.44 33.98 5.88
C LEU A 432 -17.91 32.52 5.59
N PHE A 433 -19.00 32.40 4.84
CA PHE A 433 -19.51 31.08 4.45
C PHE A 433 -18.47 30.25 3.69
N VAL A 434 -17.82 30.85 2.67
CA VAL A 434 -16.77 30.17 1.91
C VAL A 434 -15.59 29.78 2.80
N GLY A 435 -15.22 30.64 3.76
CA GLY A 435 -14.16 30.32 4.72
C GLY A 435 -14.53 29.16 5.64
N ILE A 436 -15.74 29.19 6.23
CA ILE A 436 -16.24 28.08 7.06
C ILE A 436 -16.35 26.78 6.24
N PHE A 437 -16.77 26.89 4.99
CA PHE A 437 -16.82 25.75 4.06
C PHE A 437 -15.43 25.11 3.87
N PHE A 438 -14.38 25.91 3.65
CA PHE A 438 -13.00 25.38 3.56
C PHE A 438 -12.53 24.76 4.89
N ILE A 439 -12.87 25.36 6.04
CA ILE A 439 -12.59 24.79 7.35
C ILE A 439 -13.26 23.41 7.48
N MET A 440 -14.52 23.30 7.01
CA MET A 440 -15.26 22.05 7.05
C MET A 440 -14.66 20.95 6.20
N ILE A 441 -14.09 21.27 5.04
CA ILE A 441 -13.35 20.27 4.24
C ILE A 441 -12.17 19.71 5.06
N MET A 442 -11.40 20.59 5.71
CA MET A 442 -10.26 20.16 6.53
C MET A 442 -10.70 19.36 7.76
N LEU A 443 -11.77 19.79 8.45
CA LEU A 443 -12.31 19.05 9.60
C LEU A 443 -12.95 17.72 9.17
N ALA A 444 -13.58 17.66 8.00
CA ALA A 444 -14.11 16.42 7.46
C ALA A 444 -13.00 15.39 7.23
N MET A 445 -11.81 15.81 6.77
CA MET A 445 -10.64 14.94 6.69
C MET A 445 -10.18 14.48 8.08
N ALA A 446 -9.99 15.46 8.99
CA ALA A 446 -9.47 15.18 10.34
C ALA A 446 -10.34 14.25 11.18
N VAL A 447 -11.66 14.32 11.01
CA VAL A 447 -12.64 13.51 11.76
C VAL A 447 -13.07 12.27 10.95
N GLY A 448 -13.31 12.45 9.65
CA GLY A 448 -13.86 11.38 8.80
C GLY A 448 -12.87 10.27 8.50
N MET A 449 -11.57 10.55 8.41
CA MET A 449 -10.57 9.51 8.17
C MET A 449 -10.49 8.50 9.33
N PRO A 450 -10.34 8.90 10.61
CA PRO A 450 -10.44 7.97 11.72
C PRO A 450 -11.79 7.24 11.80
N ASP A 451 -12.91 7.96 11.64
CA ASP A 451 -14.25 7.37 11.65
C ASP A 451 -14.41 6.30 10.55
N THR A 452 -13.81 6.52 9.37
CA THR A 452 -13.82 5.57 8.26
C THR A 452 -13.03 4.31 8.62
N LEU A 453 -11.80 4.45 9.12
CA LEU A 453 -10.95 3.32 9.52
C LEU A 453 -11.59 2.51 10.65
N ASP A 454 -12.12 3.17 11.68
CA ASP A 454 -12.83 2.52 12.80
C ASP A 454 -14.06 1.74 12.32
N TYR A 455 -14.79 2.30 11.35
CA TYR A 455 -15.94 1.60 10.75
C TYR A 455 -15.50 0.31 10.06
N TYR A 456 -14.46 0.36 9.22
CA TYR A 456 -13.97 -0.82 8.50
C TYR A 456 -13.36 -1.85 9.45
N LYS A 457 -12.61 -1.42 10.47
CA LYS A 457 -12.09 -2.29 11.53
C LYS A 457 -13.20 -3.02 12.28
N SER A 458 -14.31 -2.33 12.58
CA SER A 458 -15.44 -2.89 13.30
C SER A 458 -16.36 -3.78 12.44
N ASN A 459 -16.25 -3.73 11.12
CA ASN A 459 -17.10 -4.45 10.17
C ASN A 459 -16.30 -5.41 9.27
N THR A 460 -15.25 -6.01 9.82
CA THR A 460 -14.41 -7.01 9.12
C THR A 460 -15.18 -8.25 8.67
N ASP A 461 -16.30 -8.58 9.34
CA ASP A 461 -17.19 -9.68 8.94
C ASP A 461 -17.69 -9.56 7.48
N GLY A 462 -17.79 -8.32 6.95
CA GLY A 462 -18.17 -8.07 5.55
C GLY A 462 -17.06 -8.32 4.53
N MET A 463 -15.84 -8.63 4.97
CA MET A 463 -14.70 -8.95 4.09
C MET A 463 -14.61 -10.45 3.79
N MET A 464 -15.29 -11.29 4.57
CA MET A 464 -15.29 -12.74 4.43
C MET A 464 -16.68 -13.28 4.12
N PHE A 465 -16.74 -14.31 3.30
CA PHE A 465 -17.98 -15.03 3.01
C PHE A 465 -18.26 -16.11 4.06
N ALA A 466 -17.20 -16.77 4.54
CA ALA A 466 -17.25 -17.82 5.56
C ALA A 466 -16.10 -17.64 6.56
N LYS A 467 -16.16 -18.31 7.72
CA LYS A 467 -15.09 -18.24 8.74
C LYS A 467 -13.74 -18.77 8.24
N TYR A 468 -13.79 -19.71 7.31
CA TYR A 468 -12.63 -20.31 6.66
C TYR A 468 -12.86 -20.31 5.15
N GLN A 469 -11.89 -19.78 4.41
CA GLN A 469 -11.85 -19.85 2.96
C GLN A 469 -10.58 -20.61 2.57
N TYR A 470 -10.73 -21.85 2.12
CA TYR A 470 -9.64 -22.70 1.70
C TYR A 470 -9.43 -22.54 0.20
N VAL A 471 -8.27 -22.08 -0.20
CA VAL A 471 -7.85 -22.06 -1.61
C VAL A 471 -6.91 -23.23 -1.81
N LEU A 472 -7.22 -24.11 -2.76
CA LEU A 472 -6.44 -25.30 -3.06
C LEU A 472 -5.35 -24.98 -4.08
N LYS A 473 -4.24 -25.73 -4.06
CA LYS A 473 -3.21 -25.69 -5.10
C LYS A 473 -3.72 -26.26 -6.43
N SER A 474 -4.50 -27.32 -6.32
CA SER A 474 -5.18 -28.00 -7.44
C SER A 474 -6.49 -28.59 -6.91
N TYR A 475 -7.43 -28.86 -7.80
CA TYR A 475 -8.66 -29.60 -7.47
C TYR A 475 -8.47 -31.11 -7.38
N GLU A 476 -7.30 -31.62 -7.81
CA GLU A 476 -6.87 -33.02 -7.73
C GLU A 476 -5.59 -33.13 -6.89
N ASP A 477 -5.45 -34.23 -6.15
CA ASP A 477 -4.24 -34.57 -5.42
C ASP A 477 -3.14 -35.14 -6.37
N ASP A 478 -1.97 -35.49 -5.83
CA ASP A 478 -0.83 -36.01 -6.58
C ASP A 478 -1.16 -37.36 -7.30
N ASP A 479 -2.16 -38.10 -6.84
CA ASP A 479 -2.68 -39.31 -7.44
C ASP A 479 -3.76 -39.06 -8.52
N ASN A 480 -4.02 -37.80 -8.91
CA ASN A 480 -5.09 -37.33 -9.79
C ASN A 480 -6.51 -37.70 -9.28
N LYS A 481 -6.70 -37.76 -7.96
CA LYS A 481 -8.02 -37.91 -7.36
C LYS A 481 -8.60 -36.58 -6.96
N LEU A 482 -9.90 -36.38 -7.21
CA LEU A 482 -10.60 -35.19 -6.84
C LEU A 482 -10.55 -34.96 -5.32
N ILE A 483 -10.08 -33.78 -4.89
CA ILE A 483 -10.07 -33.39 -3.49
C ILE A 483 -11.51 -33.18 -3.03
N THR A 484 -11.90 -33.90 -1.99
CA THR A 484 -13.24 -33.86 -1.39
C THR A 484 -13.12 -33.74 0.12
N THR A 485 -14.18 -33.28 0.77
CA THR A 485 -14.26 -33.20 2.24
C THR A 485 -15.59 -33.78 2.73
N GLU A 486 -15.57 -34.42 3.88
CA GLU A 486 -16.77 -34.90 4.59
C GLU A 486 -17.45 -33.79 5.40
N ASN A 487 -16.84 -32.59 5.46
CA ASN A 487 -17.39 -31.45 6.16
C ASN A 487 -18.67 -30.95 5.49
N LYS A 488 -19.79 -31.01 6.24
CA LYS A 488 -21.12 -30.66 5.70
C LYS A 488 -21.33 -29.17 5.49
N ASP A 489 -20.51 -28.33 6.11
CA ASP A 489 -20.58 -26.89 5.95
C ASP A 489 -19.74 -26.41 4.76
N ALA A 490 -18.92 -27.28 4.18
CA ALA A 490 -18.05 -26.92 3.06
C ALA A 490 -18.84 -26.78 1.76
N GLU A 491 -18.70 -25.63 1.12
CA GLU A 491 -19.25 -25.32 -0.20
C GLU A 491 -18.11 -25.03 -1.19
N LYS A 492 -18.16 -25.67 -2.36
CA LYS A 492 -17.19 -25.41 -3.44
C LYS A 492 -17.39 -24.02 -4.01
N PHE A 493 -16.30 -23.36 -4.33
CA PHE A 493 -16.30 -22.12 -5.07
C PHE A 493 -15.14 -22.08 -6.06
N ASP A 494 -15.29 -21.22 -7.06
CA ASP A 494 -14.23 -20.87 -7.99
C ASP A 494 -13.75 -19.46 -7.72
N MET A 495 -12.47 -19.23 -7.95
CA MET A 495 -11.87 -17.93 -7.80
C MET A 495 -10.69 -17.76 -8.77
N THR A 496 -10.64 -16.60 -9.43
CA THR A 496 -9.46 -16.13 -10.14
C THR A 496 -9.28 -14.63 -9.90
N SER A 497 -8.10 -14.13 -10.16
CA SER A 497 -7.80 -12.70 -10.11
C SER A 497 -7.57 -12.18 -11.52
N LEU A 498 -8.30 -11.14 -11.89
CA LEU A 498 -8.11 -10.39 -13.13
C LEU A 498 -7.66 -8.97 -12.83
N VAL A 499 -7.05 -8.32 -13.79
CA VAL A 499 -6.52 -6.96 -13.61
C VAL A 499 -7.40 -5.94 -14.31
N LYS A 500 -7.81 -4.92 -13.55
CA LYS A 500 -8.41 -3.71 -14.09
C LYS A 500 -7.32 -2.70 -14.36
N LYS A 501 -6.92 -2.57 -15.63
CA LYS A 501 -5.92 -1.57 -16.04
C LYS A 501 -6.45 -0.16 -15.91
N SER A 502 -5.64 0.75 -15.40
CA SER A 502 -5.88 2.19 -15.38
C SER A 502 -4.55 2.96 -15.52
N ASP A 503 -4.64 4.26 -15.82
CA ASP A 503 -3.45 5.12 -15.95
C ASP A 503 -2.72 5.36 -14.61
N VAL A 504 -3.36 5.03 -13.49
CA VAL A 504 -2.84 5.32 -12.14
C VAL A 504 -2.39 4.04 -11.43
N LEU A 505 -3.20 2.98 -11.48
CA LEU A 505 -2.97 1.73 -10.79
C LEU A 505 -3.61 0.58 -11.54
N ASP A 506 -2.82 -0.44 -11.84
CA ASP A 506 -3.32 -1.73 -12.30
C ASP A 506 -3.80 -2.53 -11.09
N GLU A 507 -5.12 -2.74 -10.98
CA GLU A 507 -5.74 -3.28 -9.78
C GLU A 507 -6.28 -4.68 -9.97
N GLU A 508 -5.99 -5.54 -9.03
CA GLU A 508 -6.51 -6.91 -9.02
C GLU A 508 -7.98 -6.93 -8.55
N ILE A 509 -8.80 -7.60 -9.34
CA ILE A 509 -10.22 -7.79 -9.11
C ILE A 509 -10.49 -9.27 -8.98
N SER A 510 -10.98 -9.70 -7.83
CA SER A 510 -11.35 -11.09 -7.60
C SER A 510 -12.62 -11.46 -8.37
N VAL A 511 -12.60 -12.54 -9.10
CA VAL A 511 -13.78 -13.08 -9.81
C VAL A 511 -14.18 -14.40 -9.17
N TYR A 512 -15.40 -14.47 -8.66
CA TYR A 512 -15.93 -15.62 -7.96
C TYR A 512 -16.98 -16.35 -8.77
N GLY A 513 -16.83 -17.67 -8.86
CA GLY A 513 -17.84 -18.63 -9.32
C GLY A 513 -18.58 -19.21 -8.11
N ILE A 514 -19.86 -18.91 -7.95
CA ILE A 514 -20.65 -19.25 -6.75
C ILE A 514 -21.87 -20.08 -7.17
N ALA A 515 -22.19 -21.09 -6.39
CA ALA A 515 -23.42 -21.87 -6.57
C ALA A 515 -24.67 -21.06 -6.17
N ASP A 516 -25.75 -21.17 -6.91
CA ASP A 516 -27.03 -20.50 -6.58
C ASP A 516 -27.60 -20.90 -5.21
N THR A 517 -27.19 -22.06 -4.71
CA THR A 517 -27.63 -22.63 -3.42
C THR A 517 -26.70 -22.22 -2.27
N SER A 518 -25.70 -21.38 -2.52
CA SER A 518 -24.72 -21.02 -1.51
C SER A 518 -25.37 -20.41 -0.24
N ASN A 519 -24.94 -20.91 0.91
CA ASN A 519 -25.32 -20.37 2.22
C ASN A 519 -24.50 -19.11 2.58
N TYR A 520 -23.33 -18.96 1.94
CA TYR A 520 -22.36 -17.92 2.24
C TYR A 520 -22.53 -16.68 1.38
N VAL A 521 -22.66 -16.84 0.06
CA VAL A 521 -22.84 -15.73 -0.87
C VAL A 521 -24.27 -15.74 -1.42
N LYS A 522 -25.14 -14.94 -0.82
CA LYS A 522 -26.59 -14.93 -1.13
C LYS A 522 -26.95 -13.95 -2.24
N ILE A 523 -26.63 -14.32 -3.46
CA ILE A 523 -27.06 -13.58 -4.66
C ILE A 523 -28.15 -14.40 -5.37
N LYS A 524 -29.34 -13.83 -5.49
CA LYS A 524 -30.47 -14.55 -6.09
C LYS A 524 -30.32 -14.63 -7.62
N LYS A 525 -30.51 -15.84 -8.18
CA LYS A 525 -30.61 -16.09 -9.62
C LYS A 525 -29.33 -15.83 -10.42
N LEU A 526 -28.16 -16.13 -9.87
CA LEU A 526 -26.89 -16.07 -10.60
C LEU A 526 -26.91 -16.94 -11.86
N SER A 527 -27.49 -18.15 -11.80
CA SER A 527 -27.61 -19.07 -12.93
C SER A 527 -28.53 -18.57 -14.05
N SER A 528 -29.43 -17.62 -13.77
CA SER A 528 -30.30 -17.03 -14.78
C SER A 528 -29.61 -15.93 -15.62
N LEU A 529 -28.41 -15.51 -15.23
CA LEU A 529 -27.63 -14.52 -15.96
C LEU A 529 -26.97 -15.12 -17.21
N LYS A 530 -26.74 -14.30 -18.21
CA LYS A 530 -25.96 -14.69 -19.39
C LYS A 530 -24.51 -14.94 -19.03
N LYS A 531 -23.78 -15.68 -19.85
CA LYS A 531 -22.37 -16.06 -19.64
C LYS A 531 -21.48 -14.92 -19.11
N ASN A 532 -21.63 -13.71 -19.62
CA ASN A 532 -20.79 -12.56 -19.28
C ASN A 532 -21.50 -11.50 -18.42
N GLU A 533 -22.70 -11.78 -17.90
CA GLU A 533 -23.40 -10.92 -16.97
C GLU A 533 -23.01 -11.27 -15.53
N VAL A 534 -22.65 -10.26 -14.73
CA VAL A 534 -22.07 -10.43 -13.39
C VAL A 534 -22.72 -9.50 -12.38
N TYR A 535 -22.76 -9.91 -11.13
CA TYR A 535 -22.88 -8.98 -10.01
C TYR A 535 -21.49 -8.46 -9.65
N ILE A 536 -21.40 -7.20 -9.24
CA ILE A 536 -20.16 -6.62 -8.74
C ILE A 536 -20.33 -6.16 -7.28
N SER A 537 -19.24 -6.14 -6.52
CA SER A 537 -19.28 -5.57 -5.17
C SER A 537 -19.60 -4.08 -5.23
N THR A 538 -20.28 -3.57 -4.20
CA THR A 538 -20.54 -2.11 -4.07
C THR A 538 -19.26 -1.31 -4.01
N SER A 539 -18.21 -1.86 -3.40
CA SER A 539 -16.87 -1.25 -3.35
C SER A 539 -16.28 -1.06 -4.75
N PHE A 540 -16.40 -2.07 -5.62
CA PHE A 540 -15.94 -1.97 -7.00
C PHE A 540 -16.77 -0.96 -7.81
N ALA A 541 -18.10 -0.99 -7.64
CA ALA A 541 -18.99 -0.02 -8.27
C ALA A 541 -18.68 1.42 -7.84
N ASP A 542 -18.45 1.65 -6.55
CA ASP A 542 -18.16 2.97 -5.99
C ASP A 542 -16.81 3.50 -6.48
N LYS A 543 -15.76 2.66 -6.45
CA LYS A 543 -14.42 3.07 -6.87
C LYS A 543 -14.41 3.55 -8.31
N TYR A 544 -14.97 2.78 -9.23
CA TYR A 544 -14.92 3.03 -10.67
C TYR A 544 -16.15 3.75 -11.21
N GLY A 545 -17.15 4.06 -10.36
CA GLY A 545 -18.38 4.74 -10.76
C GLY A 545 -19.26 3.94 -11.69
N LEU A 546 -19.31 2.61 -11.49
CA LEU A 546 -20.04 1.69 -12.34
C LEU A 546 -21.53 1.64 -11.98
N THR A 547 -22.38 1.53 -13.00
CA THR A 547 -23.82 1.38 -12.87
C THR A 547 -24.31 0.09 -13.53
N VAL A 548 -25.51 -0.34 -13.16
CA VAL A 548 -26.13 -1.52 -13.80
C VAL A 548 -26.29 -1.27 -15.29
N GLY A 549 -25.80 -2.22 -16.09
CA GLY A 549 -25.78 -2.15 -17.56
C GLY A 549 -24.43 -1.78 -18.17
N ASP A 550 -23.49 -1.24 -17.36
CA ASP A 550 -22.14 -0.92 -17.81
C ASP A 550 -21.35 -2.19 -18.14
N THR A 551 -20.33 -2.02 -19.00
CA THR A 551 -19.42 -3.10 -19.37
C THR A 551 -18.03 -2.81 -18.82
N VAL A 552 -17.48 -3.77 -18.08
CA VAL A 552 -16.14 -3.72 -17.52
C VAL A 552 -15.22 -4.65 -18.31
N SER A 553 -14.05 -4.15 -18.72
CA SER A 553 -12.97 -4.96 -19.29
C SER A 553 -11.95 -5.25 -18.21
N LEU A 554 -11.60 -6.53 -18.04
CA LEU A 554 -10.58 -7.02 -17.16
C LEU A 554 -9.62 -7.90 -17.95
N ASP A 555 -8.33 -7.82 -17.64
CA ASP A 555 -7.26 -8.54 -18.34
C ASP A 555 -6.68 -9.63 -17.43
N GLU A 556 -6.21 -10.72 -18.01
CA GLU A 556 -5.36 -11.64 -17.27
C GLU A 556 -4.02 -10.97 -16.92
N LYS A 557 -3.52 -11.26 -15.72
CA LYS A 557 -2.32 -10.61 -15.17
C LYS A 557 -1.07 -10.90 -16.01
N TYR A 558 -0.98 -12.12 -16.53
CA TYR A 558 0.22 -12.63 -17.19
C TYR A 558 0.02 -13.04 -18.65
N GLU A 559 -1.21 -12.95 -19.16
CA GLU A 559 -1.56 -13.33 -20.52
C GLU A 559 -2.21 -12.15 -21.27
N ASN A 560 -2.06 -12.14 -22.60
CA ASN A 560 -2.72 -11.17 -23.48
C ASN A 560 -4.20 -11.56 -23.71
N LYS A 561 -4.96 -11.81 -22.64
CA LYS A 561 -6.35 -12.19 -22.72
C LYS A 561 -7.21 -11.23 -21.92
N SER A 562 -8.26 -10.72 -22.55
CA SER A 562 -9.18 -9.76 -21.95
C SER A 562 -10.59 -10.32 -21.91
N TYR A 563 -11.29 -10.04 -20.84
CA TYR A 563 -12.68 -10.41 -20.63
C TYR A 563 -13.56 -9.16 -20.51
N LYS A 564 -14.76 -9.23 -21.06
CA LYS A 564 -15.76 -8.17 -20.95
C LYS A 564 -16.97 -8.68 -20.18
N PHE A 565 -17.24 -8.05 -19.04
CA PHE A 565 -18.36 -8.38 -18.17
C PHE A 565 -19.37 -7.26 -18.15
N LYS A 566 -20.64 -7.59 -18.22
CA LYS A 566 -21.75 -6.65 -18.10
C LYS A 566 -22.31 -6.68 -16.68
N VAL A 567 -22.41 -5.53 -16.06
CA VAL A 567 -22.94 -5.38 -14.71
C VAL A 567 -24.44 -5.63 -14.70
N ALA A 568 -24.88 -6.69 -14.02
CA ALA A 568 -26.30 -7.04 -13.85
C ALA A 568 -26.88 -6.54 -12.53
N GLY A 569 -26.03 -6.31 -11.51
CA GLY A 569 -26.44 -5.83 -10.20
C GLY A 569 -25.27 -5.66 -9.24
N PHE A 570 -25.59 -5.30 -7.99
CA PHE A 570 -24.62 -5.06 -6.94
C PHE A 570 -24.77 -6.05 -5.79
N TYR A 571 -23.65 -6.42 -5.17
CA TYR A 571 -23.58 -7.20 -3.95
C TYR A 571 -22.97 -6.36 -2.84
N ASP A 572 -23.74 -6.09 -1.79
CA ASP A 572 -23.42 -5.14 -0.73
C ASP A 572 -22.68 -5.75 0.48
N LYS A 573 -22.53 -7.07 0.51
CA LYS A 573 -21.90 -7.80 1.62
C LYS A 573 -20.43 -8.17 1.37
N SER A 574 -19.81 -7.57 0.37
CA SER A 574 -18.37 -7.71 0.10
C SER A 574 -17.72 -6.35 0.08
N GLN A 575 -16.68 -6.17 0.88
CA GLN A 575 -15.87 -4.95 0.89
C GLN A 575 -14.69 -5.04 -0.10
N SER A 576 -14.36 -6.24 -0.58
CA SER A 576 -13.34 -6.44 -1.62
C SER A 576 -13.84 -5.97 -2.99
N LEU A 577 -12.90 -5.70 -3.89
CA LEU A 577 -13.21 -5.42 -5.29
C LEU A 577 -13.45 -6.76 -6.00
N ALA A 578 -14.71 -7.09 -6.25
CA ALA A 578 -15.06 -8.43 -6.70
C ALA A 578 -16.19 -8.45 -7.73
N LEU A 579 -16.16 -9.49 -8.58
CA LEU A 579 -17.21 -9.92 -9.46
C LEU A 579 -17.77 -11.27 -9.00
N PHE A 580 -19.06 -11.48 -9.20
CA PHE A 580 -19.75 -12.71 -8.85
C PHE A 580 -20.57 -13.21 -10.05
N MET A 581 -20.38 -14.47 -10.39
CA MET A 581 -21.15 -15.17 -11.40
C MET A 581 -21.51 -16.59 -10.92
N SER A 582 -22.42 -17.26 -11.62
CA SER A 582 -22.68 -18.66 -11.28
C SER A 582 -21.46 -19.52 -11.59
N ILE A 583 -21.26 -20.57 -10.80
CA ILE A 583 -20.14 -21.52 -10.98
C ILE A 583 -20.13 -22.11 -12.40
N ASP A 584 -21.33 -22.38 -12.98
CA ASP A 584 -21.46 -22.87 -14.36
C ASP A 584 -21.03 -21.85 -15.42
N ASN A 585 -21.35 -20.55 -15.21
CA ASN A 585 -20.92 -19.50 -16.11
C ASN A 585 -19.42 -19.22 -15.97
N TYR A 586 -18.91 -19.32 -14.75
CA TYR A 586 -17.49 -19.20 -14.47
C TYR A 586 -16.68 -20.27 -15.25
N GLY A 587 -17.05 -21.55 -15.10
CA GLY A 587 -16.41 -22.63 -15.84
C GLY A 587 -16.43 -22.44 -17.35
N LYS A 588 -17.54 -21.90 -17.92
CA LYS A 588 -17.63 -21.59 -19.36
C LYS A 588 -16.80 -20.36 -19.77
N VAL A 589 -16.60 -19.38 -18.91
CA VAL A 589 -15.82 -18.17 -19.21
C VAL A 589 -14.34 -18.50 -19.19
N PHE A 590 -13.89 -19.29 -18.21
CA PHE A 590 -12.48 -19.59 -17.98
C PHE A 590 -12.05 -20.98 -18.55
N ASP A 591 -12.95 -21.65 -19.30
CA ASP A 591 -12.70 -22.92 -19.95
C ASP A 591 -12.22 -24.02 -18.99
N LEU A 592 -12.84 -24.08 -17.76
CA LEU A 592 -12.51 -25.08 -16.75
C LEU A 592 -12.91 -26.50 -17.21
N LYS A 593 -12.14 -27.47 -16.75
CA LYS A 593 -12.46 -28.89 -16.91
C LYS A 593 -13.67 -29.28 -16.05
N GLU A 594 -14.26 -30.41 -16.37
CA GLU A 594 -15.36 -30.96 -15.58
C GLU A 594 -14.88 -31.28 -14.16
N ASN A 595 -15.60 -30.79 -13.15
CA ASN A 595 -15.30 -30.89 -11.72
C ASN A 595 -14.12 -30.06 -11.21
N GLU A 596 -13.50 -29.23 -12.01
CA GLU A 596 -12.48 -28.28 -11.58
C GLU A 596 -13.12 -27.22 -10.68
N PHE A 597 -12.44 -26.87 -9.58
CA PHE A 597 -12.85 -25.82 -8.64
C PHE A 597 -11.64 -25.31 -7.86
N SER A 598 -11.74 -24.10 -7.31
CA SER A 598 -10.60 -23.43 -6.68
C SER A 598 -10.50 -23.68 -5.18
N GLY A 599 -11.59 -24.06 -4.49
CA GLY A 599 -11.52 -24.27 -3.05
C GLY A 599 -12.86 -24.46 -2.36
N PHE A 600 -12.82 -24.30 -1.03
CA PHE A 600 -13.99 -24.50 -0.16
C PHE A 600 -14.22 -23.28 0.76
N LEU A 601 -15.49 -22.87 0.88
CA LEU A 601 -15.97 -21.96 1.93
C LEU A 601 -16.56 -22.82 3.06
N SER A 602 -16.22 -22.52 4.32
CA SER A 602 -16.76 -23.27 5.46
C SER A 602 -16.79 -22.41 6.74
N ASP A 603 -17.83 -22.61 7.56
CA ASP A 603 -17.90 -22.03 8.91
C ASP A 603 -17.27 -22.90 9.99
N SER A 604 -16.94 -24.14 9.66
CA SER A 604 -16.21 -25.09 10.49
C SER A 604 -14.87 -25.46 9.86
N ARG A 605 -13.87 -25.76 10.71
CA ARG A 605 -12.53 -26.13 10.22
C ARG A 605 -12.58 -27.44 9.45
N ILE A 606 -12.01 -27.47 8.26
CA ILE A 606 -11.78 -28.68 7.47
C ILE A 606 -10.48 -29.31 7.96
N THR A 607 -10.51 -30.61 8.28
CA THR A 607 -9.37 -31.36 8.84
C THR A 607 -9.03 -32.62 8.07
N ASP A 608 -9.78 -32.92 7.03
CA ASP A 608 -9.67 -34.12 6.18
C ASP A 608 -9.09 -33.83 4.79
N ILE A 609 -8.54 -32.64 4.60
CA ILE A 609 -7.73 -32.28 3.43
C ILE A 609 -6.29 -32.10 3.90
N ASP A 610 -5.35 -32.74 3.22
CA ASP A 610 -3.93 -32.64 3.54
C ASP A 610 -3.44 -31.20 3.33
N GLU A 611 -2.64 -30.68 4.26
CA GLU A 611 -2.13 -29.31 4.22
C GLU A 611 -1.29 -29.05 2.95
N GLU A 612 -0.68 -30.09 2.40
CA GLU A 612 0.09 -30.00 1.14
C GLU A 612 -0.77 -29.60 -0.07
N ASN A 613 -2.05 -29.93 -0.05
CA ASN A 613 -3.01 -29.59 -1.12
C ASN A 613 -3.61 -28.18 -0.97
N ILE A 614 -3.40 -27.51 0.17
CA ILE A 614 -3.94 -26.19 0.46
C ILE A 614 -2.90 -25.13 0.12
N ALA A 615 -3.23 -24.24 -0.81
CA ALA A 615 -2.38 -23.10 -1.13
C ALA A 615 -2.42 -22.06 -0.01
N THR A 616 -3.62 -21.72 0.46
CA THR A 616 -3.82 -20.80 1.58
C THR A 616 -5.17 -21.01 2.26
N THR A 617 -5.23 -20.69 3.55
CA THR A 617 -6.49 -20.65 4.32
C THR A 617 -6.67 -19.23 4.84
N ILE A 618 -7.68 -18.52 4.35
CA ILE A 618 -8.02 -17.17 4.79
C ILE A 618 -9.02 -17.27 5.94
N THR A 619 -8.70 -16.66 7.07
CA THR A 619 -9.52 -16.63 8.28
C THR A 619 -9.80 -15.19 8.72
N ILE A 620 -10.80 -14.98 9.57
CA ILE A 620 -11.07 -13.66 10.17
C ILE A 620 -9.82 -13.07 10.84
N ARG A 621 -8.96 -13.94 11.38
CA ARG A 621 -7.71 -13.54 12.01
C ARG A 621 -6.73 -12.92 11.01
N ASP A 622 -6.69 -13.41 9.77
CA ASP A 622 -5.78 -12.89 8.75
C ASP A 622 -6.20 -11.49 8.31
N ILE A 623 -7.50 -11.19 8.35
CA ILE A 623 -8.04 -9.86 8.08
C ILE A 623 -7.87 -8.93 9.28
N THR A 624 -8.07 -9.41 10.51
CA THR A 624 -7.87 -8.59 11.71
C THR A 624 -6.41 -8.26 11.97
N LYS A 625 -5.45 -9.11 11.58
CA LYS A 625 -4.02 -8.79 11.59
C LYS A 625 -3.71 -7.47 10.89
N MET A 626 -4.34 -7.23 9.73
CA MET A 626 -4.21 -5.98 8.99
C MET A 626 -4.63 -4.78 9.85
N ALA A 627 -5.80 -4.87 10.50
CA ALA A 627 -6.30 -3.79 11.34
C ALA A 627 -5.41 -3.56 12.58
N ASP A 628 -4.93 -4.64 13.19
CA ASP A 628 -4.06 -4.57 14.36
C ASP A 628 -2.69 -3.98 14.01
N GLN A 629 -2.12 -4.35 12.87
CA GLN A 629 -0.86 -3.80 12.38
C GLN A 629 -1.00 -2.30 12.04
N LEU A 630 -2.09 -1.89 11.39
CA LEU A 630 -2.37 -0.48 11.10
C LEU A 630 -2.54 0.35 12.38
N ASP A 631 -3.22 -0.18 13.38
CA ASP A 631 -3.41 0.48 14.68
C ASP A 631 -2.06 0.67 15.39
N HIS A 632 -1.22 -0.37 15.39
CA HIS A 632 0.09 -0.32 16.01
C HIS A 632 1.02 0.69 15.30
N SER A 633 1.04 0.67 13.97
CA SER A 633 1.95 1.50 13.18
C SER A 633 1.48 2.95 12.98
N MET A 634 0.19 3.19 12.79
CA MET A 634 -0.36 4.49 12.37
C MET A 634 -1.21 5.21 13.43
N GLY A 635 -1.70 4.50 14.46
CA GLY A 635 -2.67 5.07 15.41
C GLY A 635 -2.22 6.36 16.09
N SER A 636 -0.95 6.46 16.48
CA SER A 636 -0.38 7.68 17.10
C SER A 636 -0.25 8.84 16.09
N TYR A 637 0.08 8.56 14.84
CA TYR A 637 0.28 9.58 13.80
C TYR A 637 -1.03 10.16 13.32
N MET A 638 -2.11 9.40 13.32
CA MET A 638 -3.44 9.88 13.03
C MET A 638 -3.87 10.99 13.99
N ASN A 639 -3.53 10.85 15.28
CA ASN A 639 -3.79 11.88 16.27
C ASN A 639 -2.99 13.18 15.97
N TYR A 640 -1.73 13.08 15.56
CA TYR A 640 -0.93 14.25 15.19
C TYR A 640 -1.51 14.95 13.96
N PHE A 641 -1.94 14.21 12.96
CA PHE A 641 -2.59 14.77 11.78
C PHE A 641 -3.91 15.48 12.13
N GLN A 642 -4.72 14.87 13.00
CA GLN A 642 -5.96 15.46 13.50
C GLN A 642 -5.70 16.79 14.24
N ILE A 643 -4.71 16.83 15.12
CA ILE A 643 -4.31 18.04 15.83
C ILE A 643 -3.89 19.14 14.84
N LEU A 644 -3.09 18.80 13.82
CA LEU A 644 -2.64 19.74 12.79
C LEU A 644 -3.83 20.37 12.06
N CYS A 645 -4.79 19.54 11.62
CA CYS A 645 -5.99 20.04 10.93
C CYS A 645 -6.86 20.94 11.83
N ILE A 646 -7.00 20.60 13.12
CA ILE A 646 -7.73 21.43 14.09
C ILE A 646 -7.03 22.77 14.30
N LEU A 647 -5.70 22.79 14.39
CA LEU A 647 -4.92 24.04 14.52
C LEU A 647 -5.10 24.93 13.28
N LEU A 648 -5.04 24.37 12.08
CA LEU A 648 -5.28 25.10 10.83
C LEU A 648 -6.71 25.67 10.80
N ALA A 649 -7.70 24.90 11.21
CA ALA A 649 -9.09 25.34 11.33
C ALA A 649 -9.23 26.49 12.32
N ALA A 650 -8.58 26.42 13.49
CA ALA A 650 -8.61 27.47 14.51
C ALA A 650 -8.01 28.78 13.99
N VAL A 651 -6.87 28.73 13.29
CA VAL A 651 -6.25 29.92 12.65
C VAL A 651 -7.20 30.54 11.63
N MET A 652 -7.85 29.73 10.81
CA MET A 652 -8.82 30.21 9.82
C MET A 652 -10.02 30.90 10.47
N ILE A 653 -10.60 30.30 11.51
CA ILE A 653 -11.73 30.85 12.26
C ILE A 653 -11.34 32.21 12.85
N TYR A 654 -10.14 32.29 13.45
CA TYR A 654 -9.61 33.57 13.99
C TYR A 654 -9.53 34.64 12.91
N LEU A 655 -8.91 34.33 11.76
CA LEU A 655 -8.74 35.29 10.67
C LEU A 655 -10.09 35.80 10.13
N LEU A 656 -11.04 34.89 9.91
CA LEU A 656 -12.38 35.24 9.39
C LEU A 656 -13.19 36.06 10.38
N THR A 657 -13.16 35.72 11.67
CA THR A 657 -13.88 36.43 12.72
C THR A 657 -13.31 37.84 12.92
N LYS A 658 -11.97 37.93 12.99
CA LYS A 658 -11.27 39.26 13.05
C LYS A 658 -11.66 40.14 11.87
N LEU A 659 -11.72 39.59 10.67
CA LEU A 659 -12.13 40.33 9.47
C LEU A 659 -13.55 40.90 9.56
N ILE A 660 -14.49 40.14 10.17
CA ILE A 660 -15.87 40.62 10.33
C ILE A 660 -15.93 41.75 11.34
N ILE A 661 -15.20 41.66 12.47
CA ILE A 661 -15.13 42.70 13.48
C ILE A 661 -14.54 43.98 12.88
N GLU A 662 -13.40 43.90 12.19
CA GLU A 662 -12.76 45.03 11.53
C GLU A 662 -13.67 45.71 10.50
N LYS A 663 -14.44 44.95 9.71
CA LYS A 663 -15.39 45.51 8.74
C LYS A 663 -16.57 46.25 9.37
N ASN A 664 -16.94 45.92 10.59
CA ASN A 664 -18.03 46.56 11.32
C ASN A 664 -17.52 47.64 12.34
N GLU A 665 -16.21 47.87 12.42
CA GLU A 665 -15.58 48.76 13.40
C GLU A 665 -16.19 50.16 13.41
N ASN A 666 -16.36 50.79 12.24
CA ASN A 666 -16.97 52.12 12.12
C ASN A 666 -18.44 52.13 12.59
N ALA A 667 -19.19 51.12 12.26
CA ALA A 667 -20.59 51.01 12.67
C ALA A 667 -20.72 50.74 14.17
N ILE A 668 -19.84 49.92 14.74
CA ILE A 668 -19.74 49.63 16.17
C ILE A 668 -19.35 50.92 16.93
N SER A 669 -18.31 51.62 16.45
CA SER A 669 -17.86 52.90 17.05
C SER A 669 -18.94 53.95 17.02
N MET A 670 -19.65 54.11 15.90
CA MET A 670 -20.76 55.06 15.77
C MET A 670 -21.91 54.74 16.72
N THR A 671 -22.25 53.47 16.88
CA THR A 671 -23.29 53.00 17.80
C THR A 671 -22.88 53.25 19.25
N LYS A 672 -21.58 53.10 19.58
CA LYS A 672 -21.03 53.40 20.90
C LYS A 672 -21.10 54.90 21.23
N ILE A 673 -20.80 55.78 20.24
CA ILE A 673 -20.92 57.24 20.38
C ILE A 673 -22.38 57.65 20.61
N LEU A 674 -23.35 56.91 20.05
CA LEU A 674 -24.77 57.15 20.28
C LEU A 674 -25.28 56.71 21.67
N GLY A 675 -24.37 56.23 22.55
CA GLY A 675 -24.68 55.88 23.93
C GLY A 675 -25.18 54.48 24.19
N TYR A 676 -25.07 53.56 23.20
CA TYR A 676 -25.44 52.16 23.41
C TYR A 676 -24.41 51.43 24.29
N GLU A 677 -24.89 50.60 25.18
CA GLU A 677 -24.04 49.74 26.01
C GLU A 677 -23.37 48.63 25.23
N ASN A 678 -22.22 48.12 25.70
CA ASN A 678 -21.50 47.05 25.05
C ASN A 678 -22.35 45.78 24.79
N LYS A 679 -23.26 45.44 25.71
CA LYS A 679 -24.22 44.32 25.56
C LYS A 679 -25.24 44.56 24.43
N GLU A 680 -25.69 45.80 24.27
CA GLU A 680 -26.63 46.17 23.21
C GLU A 680 -25.95 46.15 21.86
N ILE A 681 -24.72 46.67 21.75
CA ILE A 681 -23.89 46.62 20.55
C ILE A 681 -23.58 45.16 20.16
N ALA A 682 -23.20 44.35 21.14
CA ALA A 682 -22.99 42.92 20.95
C ALA A 682 -24.27 42.21 20.44
N SER A 683 -25.42 42.55 21.02
CA SER A 683 -26.72 41.99 20.58
C SER A 683 -27.11 42.39 19.18
N LEU A 684 -26.72 43.59 18.70
CA LEU A 684 -27.06 44.09 17.37
C LEU A 684 -26.17 43.51 16.27
N TYR A 685 -24.84 43.50 16.47
CA TYR A 685 -23.87 43.13 15.45
C TYR A 685 -23.37 41.68 15.62
N LEU A 686 -22.98 41.28 16.85
CA LEU A 686 -22.39 39.98 17.09
C LEU A 686 -23.44 38.86 16.98
N LEU A 687 -24.65 39.08 17.54
CA LEU A 687 -25.72 38.07 17.44
C LEU A 687 -26.17 37.86 15.98
N SER A 688 -26.19 38.90 15.16
CA SER A 688 -26.49 38.78 13.72
C SER A 688 -25.43 37.94 13.00
N THR A 689 -24.16 38.18 13.33
CA THR A 689 -23.03 37.39 12.78
C THR A 689 -23.07 35.96 13.30
N SER A 690 -23.35 35.72 14.60
CA SER A 690 -23.45 34.37 15.17
C SER A 690 -24.55 33.55 14.51
N ILE A 691 -25.71 34.13 14.21
CA ILE A 691 -26.79 33.46 13.48
C ILE A 691 -26.30 33.03 12.09
N VAL A 692 -25.60 33.91 11.38
CA VAL A 692 -25.04 33.56 10.05
C VAL A 692 -23.97 32.50 10.15
N VAL A 693 -23.10 32.55 11.17
CA VAL A 693 -22.09 31.53 11.42
C VAL A 693 -22.74 30.15 11.61
N VAL A 694 -23.76 30.06 12.49
CA VAL A 694 -24.47 28.78 12.76
C VAL A 694 -25.13 28.23 11.48
N ILE A 695 -25.79 29.11 10.69
CA ILE A 695 -26.42 28.69 9.44
C ILE A 695 -25.35 28.26 8.41
N ALA A 696 -24.28 29.06 8.29
CA ALA A 696 -23.15 28.74 7.41
C ALA A 696 -22.49 27.44 7.79
N ASP A 697 -22.31 27.20 9.09
CA ASP A 697 -21.73 25.99 9.66
C ASP A 697 -22.56 24.75 9.35
N LEU A 698 -23.87 24.79 9.61
CA LEU A 698 -24.80 23.69 9.29
C LEU A 698 -24.79 23.33 7.81
N ILE A 699 -24.78 24.33 6.92
CA ILE A 699 -24.71 24.08 5.47
C ILE A 699 -23.33 23.55 5.09
N SER A 700 -22.27 24.12 5.66
CA SER A 700 -20.89 23.75 5.35
C SER A 700 -20.51 22.37 5.83
N VAL A 701 -21.08 21.87 6.94
CA VAL A 701 -20.91 20.48 7.40
C VAL A 701 -21.32 19.51 6.30
N ILE A 702 -22.48 19.72 5.69
CA ILE A 702 -22.98 18.84 4.62
C ILE A 702 -22.15 18.99 3.36
N LEU A 703 -21.96 20.25 2.89
CA LEU A 703 -21.22 20.51 1.64
C LEU A 703 -19.74 20.13 1.75
N GLY A 704 -19.10 20.45 2.89
CA GLY A 704 -17.69 20.10 3.14
C GLY A 704 -17.46 18.60 3.17
N THR A 705 -18.37 17.84 3.79
CA THR A 705 -18.30 16.38 3.80
C THR A 705 -18.51 15.81 2.40
N LEU A 706 -19.43 16.34 1.58
CA LEU A 706 -19.63 15.89 0.21
C LEU A 706 -18.39 16.14 -0.67
N VAL A 707 -17.79 17.33 -0.53
CA VAL A 707 -16.54 17.64 -1.26
C VAL A 707 -15.39 16.77 -0.76
N MET A 708 -15.29 16.53 0.54
CA MET A 708 -14.28 15.64 1.09
C MET A 708 -14.47 14.20 0.63
N ALA A 709 -15.69 13.70 0.57
CA ALA A 709 -15.99 12.38 0.03
C ALA A 709 -15.58 12.24 -1.45
N ALA A 710 -15.79 13.31 -2.26
CA ALA A 710 -15.31 13.34 -3.63
C ALA A 710 -13.77 13.39 -3.73
N ALA A 711 -13.12 14.19 -2.89
CA ALA A 711 -11.66 14.25 -2.80
C ALA A 711 -11.08 12.92 -2.30
N TRP A 712 -11.72 12.28 -1.31
CA TRP A 712 -11.36 10.97 -0.80
C TRP A 712 -11.35 9.91 -1.89
N ARG A 713 -12.34 9.94 -2.76
CA ARG A 713 -12.38 9.05 -3.93
C ARG A 713 -11.16 9.24 -4.84
N MET A 714 -10.75 10.49 -5.10
CA MET A 714 -9.55 10.78 -5.89
C MET A 714 -8.28 10.30 -5.19
N MET A 715 -8.20 10.50 -3.87
CA MET A 715 -7.06 10.09 -3.05
C MET A 715 -6.90 8.57 -3.03
N LEU A 716 -8.00 7.84 -2.75
CA LEU A 716 -7.99 6.39 -2.67
C LEU A 716 -7.94 5.66 -4.02
N PHE A 717 -8.13 6.37 -5.12
CA PHE A 717 -8.04 5.75 -6.44
C PHE A 717 -6.64 5.19 -6.73
N SER A 718 -5.61 5.75 -6.10
CA SER A 718 -4.21 5.29 -6.19
C SER A 718 -3.86 4.14 -5.24
N TYR A 719 -4.77 3.77 -4.33
CA TYR A 719 -4.60 2.65 -3.40
C TYR A 719 -5.24 1.38 -3.92
N SER A 720 -4.65 0.24 -3.63
CA SER A 720 -5.29 -1.06 -3.84
C SER A 720 -6.46 -1.23 -2.86
N GLY A 721 -7.60 -1.74 -3.34
CA GLY A 721 -8.82 -1.85 -2.56
C GLY A 721 -9.67 -0.57 -2.54
N TRP A 722 -10.68 -0.52 -1.70
CA TRP A 722 -11.60 0.59 -1.60
C TRP A 722 -12.21 0.72 -0.21
N PHE A 723 -12.16 1.94 0.33
CA PHE A 723 -12.85 2.33 1.56
C PHE A 723 -13.73 3.54 1.27
N ALA A 724 -15.05 3.39 1.34
CA ALA A 724 -15.96 4.51 1.18
C ALA A 724 -15.84 5.47 2.37
N PHE A 725 -15.68 6.77 2.08
CA PHE A 725 -15.59 7.80 3.12
C PHE A 725 -16.85 7.83 3.99
N ARG A 726 -16.66 7.76 5.29
CA ARG A 726 -17.76 7.77 6.27
C ARG A 726 -17.45 8.73 7.41
N VAL A 727 -18.50 9.42 7.87
CA VAL A 727 -18.45 10.24 9.08
C VAL A 727 -19.58 9.77 9.98
N THR A 728 -19.26 9.49 11.24
CA THR A 728 -20.26 9.08 12.22
C THR A 728 -21.15 10.25 12.64
N PRO A 729 -22.37 10.01 13.16
CA PRO A 729 -23.20 11.09 13.74
C PRO A 729 -22.45 11.90 14.80
N ILE A 730 -21.59 11.25 15.60
CA ILE A 730 -20.74 11.92 16.60
C ILE A 730 -19.67 12.74 15.90
N GLY A 731 -19.10 12.26 14.79
CA GLY A 731 -18.15 12.99 13.94
C GLY A 731 -18.74 14.29 13.42
N TYR A 732 -19.97 14.26 12.89
CA TYR A 732 -20.68 15.47 12.47
C TYR A 732 -20.88 16.46 13.62
N ALA A 733 -21.26 15.98 14.81
CA ALA A 733 -21.39 16.82 15.99
C ALA A 733 -20.06 17.44 16.44
N LYS A 734 -18.94 16.69 16.37
CA LYS A 734 -17.59 17.19 16.64
C LYS A 734 -17.19 18.29 15.67
N MET A 735 -17.37 18.09 14.35
CA MET A 735 -17.05 19.08 13.32
C MET A 735 -17.80 20.40 13.56
N PHE A 736 -19.11 20.31 13.75
CA PHE A 736 -19.96 21.47 14.06
C PHE A 736 -19.51 22.14 15.37
N GLY A 737 -19.27 21.37 16.42
CA GLY A 737 -18.82 21.85 17.73
C GLY A 737 -17.47 22.58 17.68
N PHE A 738 -16.51 22.08 16.94
CA PHE A 738 -15.18 22.71 16.82
C PHE A 738 -15.24 24.11 16.21
N VAL A 739 -16.06 24.31 15.17
CA VAL A 739 -16.24 25.63 14.56
C VAL A 739 -16.91 26.58 15.50
N LEU A 740 -17.97 26.14 16.19
CA LEU A 740 -18.67 26.99 17.16
C LEU A 740 -17.80 27.38 18.35
N ILE A 741 -17.05 26.41 18.92
CA ILE A 741 -16.15 26.68 20.05
C ILE A 741 -15.04 27.62 19.60
N GLY A 742 -14.41 27.38 18.46
CA GLY A 742 -13.39 28.26 17.90
C GLY A 742 -13.93 29.68 17.66
N TYR A 743 -15.15 29.82 17.11
CA TYR A 743 -15.81 31.09 16.92
C TYR A 743 -16.07 31.84 18.26
N LEU A 744 -16.59 31.12 19.27
CA LEU A 744 -16.86 31.68 20.59
C LEU A 744 -15.58 32.17 21.29
N ILE A 745 -14.48 31.39 21.21
CA ILE A 745 -13.18 31.80 21.78
C ILE A 745 -12.68 33.11 21.17
N VAL A 746 -12.84 33.29 19.87
CA VAL A 746 -12.39 34.52 19.18
C VAL A 746 -13.30 35.71 19.46
N MET A 747 -14.57 35.48 19.82
CA MET A 747 -15.55 36.51 20.09
C MET A 747 -15.47 37.07 21.53
N VAL A 748 -14.84 36.33 22.45
CA VAL A 748 -14.56 36.81 23.82
C VAL A 748 -13.29 37.63 23.85
#